data_a2adbcedf4f5cdd5c35da4b889f5a797
#
_entry.id   a2adbcedf4f5cdd5c35da4b889f5a797
#
_cell.length_a   1.000
_cell.length_b   1.000
_cell.length_c   1.000
_cell.angle_alpha   90.00
_cell.angle_beta   90.00
_cell.angle_gamma   90.00
#
_symmetry.space_group_name_H-M   'P 1'
#
loop_
_entity.id
_entity.type
_entity.pdbx_description
1 polymer ?
#
loop_
_entity_poly.entity_id
_entity_poly.type
_entity_poly.pdbx_seq_one_letter_code
_entity_poly.pdbx_strand_id
1 'polypeptide(L)'
;RKLLESISFDEQQHMGLYLTEAMNRLRSIAAYYRQKGRKAIPDKYWKAIVRYGTIEQNRQPNDRFHASCFAIPQAACGIYYLLIDAMERTEKDGKGSSLESKANRMLKYLAMQSWTQPLRNDETDRNVVSIPRFRHHVWWVGGNALAYRPLLETAVLMDSIPMVDVVAEVAKKSLSNVSQTNYEEAFWNEGFTADGAGWGHGKQCLVWGYPIHGASSALNILKVLKRTPWAQTLSRENAEALLHFYRGSNFYHYKGYIPPCLDRYSMVYYEGRHQPVPYYEMLKRTVEDYADAFTSAELEELKQLIDEAGREDIRMDNYPDGMYHGSRWFFNNDDLIKKNKEYHILINMASFRCDGLESARNFADEFNIFTNDGLTFFQRQGDEYRRIIGAMDLTAMPGITAREGMDKLAPVTNWRGFCSKHNFAGGATSGGENAVAGFIFEKMDAEAKEKPVKESNLSAFGVKAYKSWFIMGDYLVALGAGVTNLSLELEGTIRTSIEQTAHQGEVSLFDGKSVSPVTSAAGTLCRDGKPGWIMQQGGFAYTVLPPYSSDAFYSIETLPNEWLKRNLSNKGKVNLPDSAAVFRLWIDQGREVRDGKYGYAVYCGEGTPAYELPFTVWRNDTLTQAVSTVDHMLTGLVFYQADVVVTVGNTEISASEPCVVLMEQDAKGTKISVTDAMMRTDLQSMTLRIGEDRITIDMPQGKECGNTVTKIYKKTYHEQTVE
;
A
#
# COMPACT_ATOMS: atom_id res chain seq x y z
N ARG A 1 22.42 -16.78 -29.64
CA ARG A 1 21.17 -16.00 -29.76
C ARG A 1 19.97 -16.93 -29.92
N LYS A 2 19.93 -17.82 -30.92
CA LYS A 2 18.82 -18.77 -31.15
C LYS A 2 18.51 -19.66 -29.93
N LEU A 3 19.51 -20.09 -29.18
CA LEU A 3 19.33 -20.89 -27.97
C LEU A 3 18.62 -20.08 -26.87
N LEU A 4 18.94 -18.80 -26.72
CA LEU A 4 18.35 -17.90 -25.73
C LEU A 4 16.92 -17.46 -26.11
N GLU A 5 16.60 -17.42 -27.39
CA GLU A 5 15.26 -17.12 -27.89
C GLU A 5 14.23 -18.23 -27.58
N SER A 6 14.70 -19.45 -27.28
CA SER A 6 13.87 -20.59 -26.88
C SER A 6 13.69 -20.74 -25.36
N ILE A 7 14.36 -19.90 -24.56
CA ILE A 7 14.32 -19.96 -23.10
C ILE A 7 13.11 -19.17 -22.60
N SER A 8 12.38 -19.71 -21.62
CA SER A 8 11.25 -19.06 -21.01
C SER A 8 11.63 -17.76 -20.28
N PHE A 9 10.64 -16.91 -20.01
CA PHE A 9 10.85 -15.67 -19.24
C PHE A 9 11.51 -15.94 -17.88
N ASP A 10 11.05 -16.94 -17.15
CA ASP A 10 11.60 -17.31 -15.83
C ASP A 10 13.08 -17.72 -15.91
N GLU A 11 13.44 -18.53 -16.90
CA GLU A 11 14.84 -18.93 -17.13
C GLU A 11 15.73 -17.73 -17.51
N GLN A 12 15.21 -16.78 -18.27
CA GLN A 12 15.91 -15.54 -18.61
C GLN A 12 16.10 -14.63 -17.39
N GLN A 13 15.13 -14.56 -16.50
CA GLN A 13 15.26 -13.85 -15.22
C GLN A 13 16.34 -14.51 -14.33
N HIS A 14 16.34 -15.83 -14.21
CA HIS A 14 17.38 -16.55 -13.50
C HIS A 14 18.77 -16.28 -14.08
N MET A 15 18.91 -16.28 -15.40
CA MET A 15 20.17 -15.93 -16.05
C MET A 15 20.60 -14.50 -15.73
N GLY A 16 19.65 -13.55 -15.65
CA GLY A 16 19.92 -12.19 -15.23
C GLY A 16 20.47 -12.11 -13.80
N LEU A 17 19.93 -12.88 -12.88
CA LEU A 17 20.44 -12.98 -11.51
C LEU A 17 21.85 -13.58 -11.46
N TYR A 18 22.12 -14.65 -12.18
CA TYR A 18 23.46 -15.24 -12.28
C TYR A 18 24.49 -14.27 -12.87
N LEU A 19 24.15 -13.55 -13.93
CA LEU A 19 25.03 -12.56 -14.52
C LEU A 19 25.28 -11.37 -13.60
N THR A 20 24.26 -10.92 -12.88
CA THR A 20 24.38 -9.89 -11.84
C THR A 20 25.34 -10.35 -10.75
N GLU A 21 25.20 -11.57 -10.26
CA GLU A 21 26.09 -12.14 -9.25
C GLU A 21 27.53 -12.28 -9.80
N ALA A 22 27.70 -12.76 -11.02
CA ALA A 22 29.02 -12.88 -11.67
C ALA A 22 29.69 -11.51 -11.78
N MET A 23 28.98 -10.48 -12.23
CA MET A 23 29.51 -9.12 -12.34
C MET A 23 29.84 -8.51 -10.98
N ASN A 24 29.03 -8.75 -9.95
CA ASN A 24 29.32 -8.32 -8.58
C ASN A 24 30.55 -9.03 -7.98
N ARG A 25 30.76 -10.31 -8.26
CA ARG A 25 31.98 -11.02 -7.88
C ARG A 25 33.20 -10.43 -8.58
N LEU A 26 33.12 -10.12 -9.89
CA LEU A 26 34.18 -9.43 -10.61
C LEU A 26 34.47 -8.05 -10.02
N ARG A 27 33.44 -7.30 -9.59
CA ARG A 27 33.62 -6.03 -8.90
C ARG A 27 34.36 -6.20 -7.56
N SER A 28 34.03 -7.22 -6.79
CA SER A 28 34.74 -7.52 -5.53
C SER A 28 36.20 -7.88 -5.77
N ILE A 29 36.49 -8.61 -6.83
CA ILE A 29 37.88 -8.93 -7.27
C ILE A 29 38.62 -7.64 -7.69
N ALA A 30 37.94 -6.73 -8.41
CA ALA A 30 38.53 -5.44 -8.78
C ALA A 30 38.86 -4.60 -7.54
N ALA A 31 37.98 -4.57 -6.55
CA ALA A 31 38.23 -3.91 -5.26
C ALA A 31 39.47 -4.48 -4.55
N TYR A 32 39.62 -5.79 -4.55
CA TYR A 32 40.79 -6.45 -4.00
C TYR A 32 42.07 -6.05 -4.75
N TYR A 33 42.06 -6.02 -6.09
CA TYR A 33 43.22 -5.58 -6.87
C TYR A 33 43.61 -4.14 -6.59
N ARG A 34 42.62 -3.25 -6.48
CA ARG A 34 42.86 -1.85 -6.10
C ARG A 34 43.47 -1.74 -4.70
N GLN A 35 42.90 -2.42 -3.72
CA GLN A 35 43.40 -2.40 -2.32
C GLN A 35 44.85 -2.90 -2.23
N LYS A 36 45.20 -3.91 -3.01
CA LYS A 36 46.57 -4.46 -3.03
C LYS A 36 47.52 -3.69 -3.92
N GLY A 37 47.11 -2.62 -4.56
CA GLY A 37 47.95 -1.81 -5.46
C GLY A 37 48.52 -2.64 -6.65
N ARG A 38 47.79 -3.67 -7.09
CA ARG A 38 48.26 -4.52 -8.17
C ARG A 38 48.32 -3.80 -9.51
N LYS A 39 49.50 -3.66 -10.08
CA LYS A 39 49.72 -3.06 -11.41
C LYS A 39 49.40 -4.01 -12.55
N ALA A 40 49.54 -5.31 -12.33
CA ALA A 40 49.24 -6.34 -13.32
C ALA A 40 48.02 -7.17 -12.90
N ILE A 41 46.96 -7.12 -13.70
CA ILE A 41 45.76 -7.88 -13.52
C ILE A 41 45.83 -9.10 -14.45
N PRO A 42 45.54 -10.33 -13.96
CA PRO A 42 45.64 -11.53 -14.78
C PRO A 42 44.66 -11.52 -15.95
N ASP A 43 45.10 -12.02 -17.12
CA ASP A 43 44.31 -12.17 -18.34
C ASP A 43 42.97 -12.87 -18.12
N LYS A 44 42.94 -13.87 -17.23
CA LYS A 44 41.71 -14.59 -16.88
C LYS A 44 40.61 -13.69 -16.35
N TYR A 45 40.96 -12.58 -15.67
CA TYR A 45 40.00 -11.61 -15.17
C TYR A 45 39.35 -10.83 -16.31
N TRP A 46 40.17 -10.33 -17.24
CA TRP A 46 39.69 -9.63 -18.44
C TRP A 46 38.82 -10.53 -19.32
N LYS A 47 39.25 -11.79 -19.50
CA LYS A 47 38.48 -12.81 -20.23
C LYS A 47 37.11 -13.05 -19.59
N ALA A 48 37.02 -13.04 -18.25
CA ALA A 48 35.77 -13.24 -17.53
C ALA A 48 34.79 -12.07 -17.77
N ILE A 49 35.27 -10.82 -17.73
CA ILE A 49 34.44 -9.65 -18.05
C ILE A 49 33.86 -9.76 -19.46
N VAL A 50 34.73 -10.04 -20.45
CA VAL A 50 34.30 -10.17 -21.84
C VAL A 50 33.32 -11.31 -22.02
N ARG A 51 33.57 -12.47 -21.39
CA ARG A 51 32.68 -13.64 -21.47
C ARG A 51 31.28 -13.35 -20.91
N TYR A 52 31.18 -12.87 -19.68
CA TYR A 52 29.89 -12.60 -19.05
C TYR A 52 29.18 -11.44 -19.73
N GLY A 53 29.91 -10.41 -20.15
CA GLY A 53 29.31 -9.31 -20.91
C GLY A 53 28.76 -9.76 -22.26
N THR A 54 29.43 -10.67 -22.96
CA THR A 54 28.95 -11.24 -24.24
C THR A 54 27.68 -12.05 -24.04
N ILE A 55 27.55 -12.79 -22.92
CA ILE A 55 26.31 -13.49 -22.59
C ILE A 55 25.18 -12.48 -22.37
N GLU A 56 25.41 -11.42 -21.61
CA GLU A 56 24.44 -10.36 -21.40
C GLU A 56 24.03 -9.68 -22.71
N GLN A 57 24.98 -9.36 -23.57
CA GLN A 57 24.74 -8.76 -24.89
C GLN A 57 23.81 -9.61 -25.78
N ASN A 58 23.84 -10.92 -25.64
CA ASN A 58 23.08 -11.87 -26.44
C ASN A 58 21.70 -12.19 -25.84
N ARG A 59 21.39 -11.71 -24.64
CA ARG A 59 20.06 -11.89 -24.06
C ARG A 59 19.03 -10.98 -24.73
N GLN A 60 17.75 -11.38 -24.63
CA GLN A 60 16.62 -10.58 -25.14
C GLN A 60 16.44 -9.33 -24.27
N PRO A 61 16.35 -8.12 -24.84
CA PRO A 61 16.21 -6.90 -24.03
C PRO A 61 14.93 -6.81 -23.20
N ASN A 62 13.86 -7.47 -23.61
CA ASN A 62 12.53 -7.31 -23.01
C ASN A 62 12.31 -8.01 -21.67
N ASP A 63 13.10 -9.05 -21.39
CA ASP A 63 12.76 -10.02 -20.35
C ASP A 63 13.66 -9.90 -19.10
N ARG A 64 14.42 -8.82 -18.96
CA ARG A 64 15.52 -8.73 -17.98
C ARG A 64 15.75 -7.35 -17.39
N PHE A 65 14.67 -6.65 -17.26
CA PHE A 65 14.68 -5.23 -16.92
C PHE A 65 15.58 -4.87 -15.73
N HIS A 66 15.39 -5.47 -14.56
CA HIS A 66 16.16 -5.13 -13.37
C HIS A 66 17.65 -5.44 -13.51
N ALA A 67 18.00 -6.62 -14.02
CA ALA A 67 19.39 -7.02 -14.19
C ALA A 67 20.11 -6.13 -15.21
N SER A 68 19.51 -5.93 -16.38
CA SER A 68 20.14 -5.21 -17.49
C SER A 68 20.16 -3.69 -17.33
N CYS A 69 19.15 -3.11 -16.68
CA CYS A 69 19.07 -1.65 -16.57
C CYS A 69 19.64 -1.09 -15.26
N PHE A 70 19.71 -1.89 -14.21
CA PHE A 70 20.16 -1.42 -12.89
C PHE A 70 21.40 -2.16 -12.40
N ALA A 71 21.31 -3.47 -12.20
CA ALA A 71 22.32 -4.21 -11.46
C ALA A 71 23.63 -4.44 -12.24
N ILE A 72 23.55 -4.86 -13.50
CA ILE A 72 24.73 -5.09 -14.35
C ILE A 72 25.42 -3.76 -14.71
N PRO A 73 24.71 -2.70 -15.16
CA PRO A 73 25.32 -1.40 -15.36
C PRO A 73 26.05 -0.86 -14.12
N GLN A 74 25.45 -0.96 -12.95
CA GLN A 74 26.07 -0.52 -11.71
C GLN A 74 27.34 -1.31 -11.38
N ALA A 75 27.34 -2.63 -11.61
CA ALA A 75 28.52 -3.45 -11.42
C ALA A 75 29.62 -3.11 -12.44
N ALA A 76 29.25 -2.89 -13.70
CA ALA A 76 30.18 -2.50 -14.76
C ALA A 76 30.85 -1.14 -14.47
N CYS A 77 30.09 -0.12 -14.09
CA CYS A 77 30.63 1.17 -13.64
C CYS A 77 31.58 0.98 -12.45
N GLY A 78 31.15 0.19 -11.45
CA GLY A 78 31.97 -0.09 -10.28
C GLY A 78 33.32 -0.75 -10.63
N ILE A 79 33.34 -1.71 -11.55
CA ILE A 79 34.60 -2.32 -12.03
C ILE A 79 35.46 -1.28 -12.74
N TYR A 80 34.86 -0.49 -13.63
CA TYR A 80 35.57 0.54 -14.39
C TYR A 80 36.30 1.51 -13.46
N TYR A 81 35.59 2.09 -12.48
CA TYR A 81 36.17 3.06 -11.55
C TYR A 81 37.18 2.46 -10.56
N LEU A 82 36.98 1.21 -10.15
CA LEU A 82 37.94 0.52 -9.30
C LEU A 82 39.26 0.28 -10.02
N LEU A 83 39.25 0.10 -11.36
CA LEU A 83 40.39 -0.19 -12.21
C LEU A 83 40.68 0.98 -13.16
N ILE A 84 40.38 2.19 -12.78
CA ILE A 84 40.42 3.39 -13.64
C ILE A 84 41.79 3.57 -14.30
N ASP A 85 42.89 3.33 -13.57
CA ASP A 85 44.26 3.45 -14.13
C ASP A 85 44.52 2.49 -15.30
N ALA A 86 43.91 1.29 -15.25
CA ALA A 86 43.99 0.33 -16.34
C ALA A 86 43.09 0.78 -17.50
N MET A 87 41.91 1.27 -17.21
CA MET A 87 40.94 1.72 -18.22
C MET A 87 41.47 2.93 -18.99
N GLU A 88 42.05 3.92 -18.32
CA GLU A 88 42.66 5.10 -18.95
C GLU A 88 43.87 4.74 -19.83
N ARG A 89 44.67 3.75 -19.43
CA ARG A 89 45.76 3.25 -20.30
C ARG A 89 45.23 2.71 -21.61
N THR A 90 44.16 1.90 -21.56
CA THR A 90 43.58 1.30 -22.78
C THR A 90 42.96 2.35 -23.70
N GLU A 91 42.49 3.47 -23.17
CA GLU A 91 41.95 4.58 -23.97
C GLU A 91 43.02 5.35 -24.71
N LYS A 92 44.20 5.54 -24.09
CA LYS A 92 45.36 6.20 -24.70
C LYS A 92 45.96 5.37 -25.82
N ASP A 93 45.93 4.04 -25.70
CA ASP A 93 46.48 3.13 -26.68
C ASP A 93 45.60 2.96 -27.97
N GLY A 94 44.49 3.64 -28.06
CA GLY A 94 43.61 3.66 -29.22
C GLY A 94 42.89 2.32 -29.47
N LYS A 95 42.72 1.90 -30.73
CA LYS A 95 41.93 0.71 -31.12
C LYS A 95 42.59 -0.63 -30.72
N GLY A 96 43.08 -0.75 -29.48
CA GLY A 96 43.82 -1.92 -29.01
C GLY A 96 43.00 -3.23 -29.12
N SER A 97 43.65 -4.27 -29.59
CA SER A 97 43.14 -5.64 -29.68
C SER A 97 43.36 -6.45 -28.40
N SER A 98 43.99 -5.84 -27.39
CA SER A 98 44.28 -6.47 -26.11
C SER A 98 43.01 -6.92 -25.37
N LEU A 99 43.13 -7.91 -24.49
CA LEU A 99 42.02 -8.35 -23.63
C LEU A 99 41.52 -7.23 -22.72
N GLU A 100 42.43 -6.41 -22.21
CA GLU A 100 42.12 -5.24 -21.39
C GLU A 100 41.31 -4.22 -22.16
N SER A 101 41.66 -3.89 -23.41
CA SER A 101 40.85 -3.01 -24.26
C SER A 101 39.50 -3.58 -24.62
N LYS A 102 39.39 -4.90 -24.84
CA LYS A 102 38.09 -5.57 -25.06
C LYS A 102 37.19 -5.50 -23.81
N ALA A 103 37.78 -5.70 -22.63
CA ALA A 103 37.08 -5.61 -21.38
C ALA A 103 36.57 -4.17 -21.11
N ASN A 104 37.39 -3.14 -21.38
CA ASN A 104 36.99 -1.75 -21.28
C ASN A 104 35.78 -1.45 -22.17
N ARG A 105 35.81 -1.79 -23.44
CA ARG A 105 34.66 -1.59 -24.34
C ARG A 105 33.45 -2.36 -23.89
N MET A 106 33.60 -3.56 -23.33
CA MET A 106 32.51 -4.33 -22.79
C MET A 106 31.88 -3.65 -21.54
N LEU A 107 32.70 -3.15 -20.62
CA LEU A 107 32.22 -2.42 -19.43
C LEU A 107 31.44 -1.15 -19.83
N LYS A 108 31.94 -0.40 -20.82
CA LYS A 108 31.21 0.78 -21.34
C LYS A 108 29.89 0.39 -21.98
N TYR A 109 29.84 -0.69 -22.75
CA TYR A 109 28.60 -1.21 -23.33
C TYR A 109 27.61 -1.60 -22.26
N LEU A 110 28.03 -2.36 -21.24
CA LEU A 110 27.16 -2.78 -20.16
C LEU A 110 26.66 -1.59 -19.32
N ALA A 111 27.52 -0.60 -19.07
CA ALA A 111 27.14 0.63 -18.39
C ALA A 111 26.04 1.39 -19.16
N MET A 112 26.20 1.50 -20.50
CA MET A 112 25.22 2.17 -21.36
C MET A 112 23.85 1.50 -21.40
N GLN A 113 23.71 0.25 -20.98
CA GLN A 113 22.41 -0.40 -20.88
C GLN A 113 21.44 0.33 -19.94
N SER A 114 21.95 1.06 -18.93
CA SER A 114 21.12 1.89 -18.06
C SER A 114 20.39 3.01 -18.83
N TRP A 115 20.98 3.52 -19.91
CA TRP A 115 20.44 4.56 -20.75
C TRP A 115 19.61 4.05 -21.93
N THR A 116 19.83 2.81 -22.35
CA THR A 116 19.12 2.15 -23.45
C THR A 116 17.99 1.25 -22.94
N GLN A 117 17.35 1.61 -21.90
CA GLN A 117 16.38 0.78 -21.18
C GLN A 117 15.37 0.10 -22.09
N PRO A 118 15.10 -1.19 -21.85
CA PRO A 118 14.04 -1.88 -22.58
C PRO A 118 12.71 -1.20 -22.31
N LEU A 119 11.97 -0.95 -23.36
CA LEU A 119 10.69 -0.25 -23.32
C LEU A 119 9.59 -1.21 -22.93
N ARG A 120 8.85 -0.89 -21.88
CA ARG A 120 7.63 -1.58 -21.54
C ARG A 120 6.51 -1.02 -22.41
N ASN A 121 6.03 -1.83 -23.36
CA ASN A 121 4.84 -1.55 -24.19
C ASN A 121 4.87 -0.26 -25.01
N ASP A 122 5.98 0.43 -25.14
CA ASP A 122 6.10 1.50 -26.11
C ASP A 122 6.79 0.98 -27.38
N GLU A 123 6.45 1.50 -28.52
CA GLU A 123 6.86 1.03 -29.82
C GLU A 123 8.20 1.60 -30.31
N THR A 124 8.86 2.41 -29.49
CA THR A 124 10.09 3.08 -29.88
C THR A 124 11.28 2.13 -29.93
N ASP A 125 12.34 2.49 -30.65
CA ASP A 125 13.53 1.68 -30.78
C ASP A 125 14.24 1.52 -29.43
N ARG A 126 14.36 0.30 -28.98
CA ARG A 126 14.93 -0.09 -27.69
C ARG A 126 16.43 0.06 -27.59
N ASN A 127 17.09 0.29 -28.70
CA ASN A 127 18.54 0.43 -28.78
C ASN A 127 19.00 1.89 -28.81
N VAL A 128 18.06 2.83 -28.81
CA VAL A 128 18.35 4.26 -28.91
C VAL A 128 18.13 4.94 -27.57
N VAL A 129 19.10 5.72 -27.13
CA VAL A 129 18.94 6.63 -25.99
C VAL A 129 18.01 7.76 -26.37
N SER A 130 16.89 7.88 -25.68
CA SER A 130 15.92 8.97 -25.90
C SER A 130 15.88 9.90 -24.69
N ILE A 131 16.51 11.08 -24.82
CA ILE A 131 16.48 12.12 -23.78
C ILE A 131 15.08 12.65 -23.52
N PRO A 132 14.24 12.96 -24.53
CA PRO A 132 12.84 13.33 -24.29
C PRO A 132 12.10 12.30 -23.47
N ARG A 133 12.33 11.03 -23.74
CA ARG A 133 11.72 9.93 -23.01
C ARG A 133 12.12 9.92 -21.53
N PHE A 134 13.40 10.09 -21.21
CA PHE A 134 13.85 10.21 -19.82
C PHE A 134 13.23 11.40 -19.12
N ARG A 135 12.94 12.50 -19.82
CA ARG A 135 12.32 13.69 -19.24
C ARG A 135 10.81 13.56 -19.01
N HIS A 136 10.12 12.80 -19.83
CA HIS A 136 8.67 12.69 -19.83
C HIS A 136 8.13 11.33 -19.38
N HIS A 137 8.99 10.35 -19.24
CA HIS A 137 8.62 9.03 -18.76
C HIS A 137 8.79 8.93 -17.24
N VAL A 138 8.06 8.03 -16.60
CA VAL A 138 8.12 7.72 -15.17
C VAL A 138 9.45 7.10 -14.69
N TRP A 139 10.47 7.07 -15.54
CA TRP A 139 11.81 6.63 -15.15
C TRP A 139 12.42 7.44 -14.00
N TRP A 140 11.96 8.64 -13.80
CA TRP A 140 12.42 9.55 -12.78
C TRP A 140 11.64 9.45 -11.45
N VAL A 141 10.63 8.56 -11.34
CA VAL A 141 9.85 8.35 -10.11
C VAL A 141 9.82 6.87 -9.71
N GLY A 142 9.50 6.62 -8.45
CA GLY A 142 9.27 5.29 -7.91
C GLY A 142 10.46 4.35 -8.12
N GLY A 143 10.17 3.11 -8.48
CA GLY A 143 11.16 2.06 -8.64
C GLY A 143 12.20 2.34 -9.70
N ASN A 144 11.85 3.09 -10.74
CA ASN A 144 12.78 3.39 -11.84
C ASN A 144 13.89 4.37 -11.43
N ALA A 145 13.68 5.16 -10.38
CA ALA A 145 14.72 6.01 -9.80
C ALA A 145 15.91 5.23 -9.22
N LEU A 146 15.79 3.92 -9.02
CA LEU A 146 16.91 3.06 -8.69
C LEU A 146 18.02 3.08 -9.75
N ALA A 147 17.68 3.42 -10.99
CA ALA A 147 18.64 3.59 -12.08
C ALA A 147 19.51 4.86 -11.96
N TYR A 148 19.16 5.83 -11.13
CA TYR A 148 19.87 7.13 -11.10
C TYR A 148 21.35 7.01 -10.86
N ARG A 149 21.78 6.14 -9.97
CA ARG A 149 23.21 5.93 -9.73
C ARG A 149 23.93 5.39 -10.97
N PRO A 150 23.56 4.27 -11.59
CA PRO A 150 24.18 3.81 -12.80
C PRO A 150 24.03 4.79 -13.97
N LEU A 151 22.95 5.55 -14.07
CA LEU A 151 22.79 6.62 -15.06
C LEU A 151 23.85 7.71 -14.89
N LEU A 152 24.06 8.21 -13.67
CA LEU A 152 25.07 9.23 -13.39
C LEU A 152 26.48 8.69 -13.58
N GLU A 153 26.79 7.52 -13.05
CA GLU A 153 28.11 6.89 -13.19
C GLU A 153 28.45 6.66 -14.66
N THR A 154 27.49 6.24 -15.47
CA THR A 154 27.63 6.07 -16.91
C THR A 154 27.84 7.41 -17.63
N ALA A 155 27.05 8.43 -17.27
CA ALA A 155 27.20 9.77 -17.85
C ALA A 155 28.63 10.32 -17.65
N VAL A 156 29.18 10.15 -16.45
CA VAL A 156 30.56 10.55 -16.11
C VAL A 156 31.56 9.68 -16.86
N LEU A 157 31.35 8.35 -16.93
CA LEU A 157 32.21 7.41 -17.66
C LEU A 157 32.27 7.72 -19.14
N MET A 158 31.18 8.23 -19.72
CA MET A 158 31.08 8.64 -21.11
C MET A 158 31.52 10.08 -21.37
N ASP A 159 31.96 10.80 -20.33
CA ASP A 159 32.35 12.22 -20.39
C ASP A 159 31.26 13.12 -21.03
N SER A 160 30.00 12.88 -20.65
CA SER A 160 28.83 13.48 -21.28
C SER A 160 28.10 14.45 -20.36
N ILE A 161 28.38 15.73 -20.54
CA ILE A 161 27.67 16.84 -19.84
C ILE A 161 26.15 16.76 -20.06
N PRO A 162 25.61 16.57 -21.29
CA PRO A 162 24.17 16.49 -21.51
C PRO A 162 23.51 15.33 -20.77
N MET A 163 24.19 14.20 -20.58
CA MET A 163 23.66 13.09 -19.81
C MET A 163 23.60 13.43 -18.31
N VAL A 164 24.61 14.13 -17.77
CA VAL A 164 24.57 14.59 -16.38
C VAL A 164 23.45 15.60 -16.16
N ASP A 165 23.24 16.53 -17.11
CA ASP A 165 22.13 17.49 -17.07
C ASP A 165 20.77 16.78 -16.90
N VAL A 166 20.54 15.76 -17.69
CA VAL A 166 19.27 14.98 -17.63
C VAL A 166 19.12 14.28 -16.29
N VAL A 167 20.16 13.63 -15.77
CA VAL A 167 20.09 12.95 -14.47
C VAL A 167 19.81 13.94 -13.34
N ALA A 168 20.48 15.08 -13.34
CA ALA A 168 20.27 16.12 -12.33
C ALA A 168 18.82 16.67 -12.36
N GLU A 169 18.30 16.92 -13.57
CA GLU A 169 16.93 17.40 -13.78
C GLU A 169 15.91 16.36 -13.27
N VAL A 170 15.99 15.13 -13.71
CA VAL A 170 14.99 14.10 -13.38
C VAL A 170 15.05 13.67 -11.91
N ALA A 171 16.22 13.66 -11.29
CA ALA A 171 16.37 13.37 -9.87
C ALA A 171 15.60 14.38 -9.00
N LYS A 172 15.71 15.66 -9.28
CA LYS A 172 14.94 16.70 -8.57
C LYS A 172 13.44 16.58 -8.85
N LYS A 173 13.06 16.36 -10.10
CA LYS A 173 11.67 16.24 -10.55
C LYS A 173 10.95 15.03 -9.93
N SER A 174 11.67 13.96 -9.59
CA SER A 174 11.11 12.77 -8.97
C SER A 174 10.59 12.98 -7.53
N LEU A 175 11.03 14.04 -6.87
CA LEU A 175 10.54 14.42 -5.55
C LEU A 175 9.27 15.28 -5.67
N SER A 176 8.22 14.70 -6.22
CA SER A 176 6.93 15.35 -6.49
C SER A 176 5.78 14.40 -6.20
N ASN A 177 4.56 14.95 -6.08
CA ASN A 177 3.36 14.17 -5.89
C ASN A 177 2.73 13.77 -7.23
N VAL A 178 2.26 12.52 -7.31
CA VAL A 178 1.45 11.99 -8.39
C VAL A 178 0.02 11.71 -7.92
N SER A 179 -0.92 11.69 -8.83
CA SER A 179 -2.30 11.28 -8.56
C SER A 179 -2.90 10.56 -9.75
N GLN A 180 -4.14 10.09 -9.61
CA GLN A 180 -4.89 9.44 -10.71
C GLN A 180 -5.05 10.36 -11.95
N THR A 181 -4.92 11.67 -11.78
CA THR A 181 -5.35 12.66 -12.77
C THR A 181 -4.26 13.59 -13.30
N ASN A 182 -3.02 13.51 -12.82
CA ASN A 182 -2.02 14.52 -13.11
C ASN A 182 -0.82 14.08 -13.97
N TYR A 183 -0.83 12.87 -14.51
CA TYR A 183 0.24 12.39 -15.40
C TYR A 183 -0.33 11.73 -16.65
N GLU A 184 -1.10 12.48 -17.43
CA GLU A 184 -1.67 12.00 -18.68
C GLU A 184 -0.62 11.60 -19.72
N GLU A 185 0.54 12.28 -19.71
CA GLU A 185 1.64 12.02 -20.64
C GLU A 185 2.60 10.91 -20.15
N ALA A 186 2.50 10.51 -18.89
CA ALA A 186 3.37 9.49 -18.35
C ALA A 186 2.79 8.11 -18.61
N PHE A 187 3.56 7.28 -19.29
CA PHE A 187 3.21 5.89 -19.57
C PHE A 187 2.95 5.06 -18.31
N TRP A 188 3.55 5.44 -17.18
CA TRP A 188 3.55 4.67 -15.94
C TRP A 188 3.63 5.59 -14.72
N ASN A 189 2.62 5.63 -13.91
CA ASN A 189 2.58 6.49 -12.72
C ASN A 189 3.12 5.75 -11.50
N GLU A 190 4.12 6.31 -10.84
CA GLU A 190 4.72 5.80 -9.61
C GLU A 190 5.23 6.95 -8.73
N GLY A 191 5.55 6.65 -7.47
CA GLY A 191 6.18 7.58 -6.54
C GLY A 191 5.26 8.00 -5.42
N PHE A 192 5.52 9.15 -4.82
CA PHE A 192 4.67 9.70 -3.78
C PHE A 192 3.32 10.11 -4.34
N THR A 193 2.24 9.72 -3.67
CA THR A 193 0.89 10.11 -4.06
C THR A 193 0.45 11.37 -3.32
N ALA A 194 -0.47 12.13 -3.93
CA ALA A 194 -0.93 13.41 -3.41
C ALA A 194 -1.63 13.31 -2.03
N ASP A 195 -2.10 12.13 -1.66
CA ASP A 195 -2.68 11.82 -0.35
C ASP A 195 -1.65 11.53 0.75
N GLY A 196 -0.35 11.46 0.40
CA GLY A 196 0.73 11.17 1.34
C GLY A 196 1.07 9.67 1.46
N ALA A 197 0.61 8.86 0.53
CA ALA A 197 1.01 7.46 0.37
C ALA A 197 1.98 7.30 -0.81
N GLY A 198 1.94 6.19 -1.51
CA GLY A 198 2.83 5.96 -2.65
C GLY A 198 2.40 4.79 -3.53
N TRP A 199 2.90 4.81 -4.76
CA TRP A 199 2.71 3.78 -5.77
C TRP A 199 4.03 3.20 -6.26
N GLY A 200 4.00 1.92 -6.57
CA GLY A 200 5.06 1.23 -7.31
C GLY A 200 4.47 0.28 -8.34
N HIS A 201 5.21 -0.07 -9.37
CA HIS A 201 4.71 -0.88 -10.49
C HIS A 201 3.43 -0.31 -11.15
N GLY A 202 3.42 0.99 -11.42
CA GLY A 202 2.24 1.72 -11.83
C GLY A 202 1.43 2.20 -10.63
N LYS A 203 0.11 2.14 -10.74
CA LYS A 203 -0.82 2.57 -9.68
C LYS A 203 -1.08 1.49 -8.62
N GLN A 204 -0.05 0.73 -8.30
CA GLN A 204 -0.11 -0.33 -7.33
C GLN A 204 0.20 0.21 -5.93
N CYS A 205 -0.58 -0.21 -4.94
CA CYS A 205 -0.48 0.24 -3.55
C CYS A 205 0.77 -0.29 -2.82
N LEU A 206 1.94 -0.12 -3.43
CA LEU A 206 3.26 -0.40 -2.86
C LEU A 206 3.79 0.84 -2.11
N VAL A 207 3.13 1.18 -1.00
CA VAL A 207 3.32 2.47 -0.29
C VAL A 207 4.76 2.69 0.18
N TRP A 208 5.41 1.65 0.67
CA TRP A 208 6.74 1.74 1.28
C TRP A 208 7.85 1.03 0.50
N GLY A 209 7.55 0.43 -0.61
CA GLY A 209 8.55 -0.19 -1.45
C GLY A 209 9.29 0.83 -2.33
N TYR A 210 8.88 0.89 -3.58
CA TYR A 210 9.52 1.73 -4.59
C TYR A 210 9.50 3.25 -4.31
N PRO A 211 8.45 3.84 -3.70
CA PRO A 211 8.47 5.27 -3.39
C PRO A 211 9.65 5.67 -2.49
N ILE A 212 9.91 4.89 -1.43
CA ILE A 212 11.04 5.15 -0.53
C ILE A 212 12.39 4.94 -1.23
N HIS A 213 12.52 3.83 -1.97
CA HIS A 213 13.76 3.53 -2.67
C HIS A 213 14.07 4.56 -3.77
N GLY A 214 13.05 4.95 -4.52
CA GLY A 214 13.18 5.94 -5.57
C GLY A 214 13.56 7.32 -5.05
N ALA A 215 12.85 7.82 -4.06
CA ALA A 215 13.15 9.11 -3.44
C ALA A 215 14.52 9.12 -2.75
N SER A 216 14.89 8.04 -2.06
CA SER A 216 16.23 7.89 -1.46
C SER A 216 17.33 7.93 -2.52
N SER A 217 17.11 7.32 -3.68
CA SER A 217 18.06 7.37 -4.80
C SER A 217 18.20 8.78 -5.36
N ALA A 218 17.09 9.49 -5.53
CA ALA A 218 17.08 10.88 -5.99
C ALA A 218 17.83 11.81 -5.02
N LEU A 219 17.53 11.75 -3.73
CA LEU A 219 18.21 12.52 -2.69
C LEU A 219 19.71 12.23 -2.66
N ASN A 220 20.12 10.98 -2.88
CA ASN A 220 21.54 10.60 -2.98
C ASN A 220 22.23 11.25 -4.18
N ILE A 221 21.60 11.26 -5.34
CA ILE A 221 22.16 11.90 -6.54
C ILE A 221 22.33 13.41 -6.32
N LEU A 222 21.29 14.07 -5.81
CA LEU A 222 21.34 15.50 -5.50
C LEU A 222 22.43 15.81 -4.48
N LYS A 223 22.65 14.94 -3.48
CA LYS A 223 23.75 15.08 -2.52
C LYS A 223 25.12 14.98 -3.18
N VAL A 224 25.31 13.99 -4.04
CA VAL A 224 26.59 13.80 -4.80
C VAL A 224 26.90 15.01 -5.66
N LEU A 225 25.89 15.64 -6.25
CA LEU A 225 26.03 16.80 -7.11
C LEU A 225 26.23 18.14 -6.38
N LYS A 226 26.09 18.22 -5.05
CA LYS A 226 26.15 19.47 -4.27
C LYS A 226 27.44 20.31 -4.47
N ARG A 227 28.57 19.67 -4.81
CA ARG A 227 29.85 20.34 -5.02
C ARG A 227 30.26 20.39 -6.49
N THR A 228 29.31 20.39 -7.38
CA THR A 228 29.49 20.39 -8.82
C THR A 228 28.71 21.54 -9.46
N PRO A 229 28.93 21.83 -10.75
CA PRO A 229 28.08 22.81 -11.46
C PRO A 229 26.59 22.44 -11.51
N TRP A 230 26.24 21.19 -11.22
CA TRP A 230 24.85 20.69 -11.17
C TRP A 230 24.22 20.73 -9.77
N ALA A 231 24.86 21.43 -8.85
CA ALA A 231 24.30 21.59 -7.50
C ALA A 231 22.89 22.22 -7.57
N GLN A 232 21.93 21.62 -6.86
CA GLN A 232 20.56 22.08 -6.80
C GLN A 232 20.07 22.10 -5.36
N THR A 233 19.21 23.05 -5.05
CA THR A 233 18.42 23.09 -3.82
C THR A 233 17.05 22.45 -4.08
N LEU A 234 16.43 21.88 -3.05
CA LEU A 234 15.04 21.44 -3.14
C LEU A 234 14.12 22.66 -3.23
N SER A 235 13.13 22.58 -4.11
CA SER A 235 12.06 23.57 -4.19
C SER A 235 11.06 23.38 -3.05
N ARG A 236 10.17 24.37 -2.85
CA ARG A 236 9.05 24.23 -1.93
C ARG A 236 8.17 23.01 -2.26
N GLU A 237 7.91 22.79 -3.55
CA GLU A 237 7.14 21.62 -4.02
C GLU A 237 7.83 20.29 -3.65
N ASN A 238 9.15 20.18 -3.78
CA ASN A 238 9.90 19.01 -3.34
C ASN A 238 9.78 18.79 -1.82
N ALA A 239 9.91 19.86 -1.04
CA ALA A 239 9.80 19.80 0.41
C ALA A 239 8.39 19.38 0.85
N GLU A 240 7.35 19.92 0.22
CA GLU A 240 5.96 19.55 0.49
C GLU A 240 5.65 18.09 0.13
N ALA A 241 6.18 17.59 -0.97
CA ALA A 241 6.03 16.19 -1.34
C ALA A 241 6.64 15.25 -0.29
N LEU A 242 7.84 15.56 0.20
CA LEU A 242 8.49 14.79 1.27
C LEU A 242 7.72 14.88 2.59
N LEU A 243 7.32 16.07 3.02
CA LEU A 243 6.51 16.26 4.22
C LEU A 243 5.20 15.48 4.18
N HIS A 244 4.49 15.57 3.05
CA HIS A 244 3.23 14.89 2.84
C HIS A 244 3.40 13.37 2.96
N PHE A 245 4.45 12.82 2.34
CA PHE A 245 4.76 11.40 2.43
C PHE A 245 5.11 10.97 3.86
N TYR A 246 5.93 11.74 4.59
CA TYR A 246 6.27 11.40 5.99
C TYR A 246 5.06 11.47 6.92
N ARG A 247 4.23 12.50 6.77
CA ARG A 247 2.98 12.65 7.53
C ARG A 247 2.01 11.50 7.25
N GLY A 248 1.80 11.17 5.98
CA GLY A 248 0.96 10.06 5.57
C GLY A 248 1.49 8.71 6.04
N SER A 249 2.79 8.47 5.87
CA SER A 249 3.45 7.23 6.30
C SER A 249 3.33 6.97 7.80
N ASN A 250 3.28 8.01 8.63
CA ASN A 250 3.09 7.84 10.07
C ASN A 250 1.75 7.19 10.42
N PHE A 251 0.71 7.42 9.62
CA PHE A 251 -0.59 6.78 9.82
C PHE A 251 -0.58 5.27 9.58
N TYR A 252 0.33 4.77 8.72
CA TYR A 252 0.36 3.37 8.32
C TYR A 252 1.04 2.42 9.32
N HIS A 253 1.70 2.90 10.35
CA HIS A 253 2.27 2.04 11.38
C HIS A 253 1.73 2.38 12.76
N TYR A 254 1.72 1.39 13.63
CA TYR A 254 1.25 1.54 15.00
C TYR A 254 2.20 0.84 15.97
N LYS A 255 2.72 1.60 16.93
CA LYS A 255 3.68 1.11 17.94
C LYS A 255 4.83 0.31 17.31
N GLY A 256 5.37 0.81 16.21
CA GLY A 256 6.46 0.18 15.46
C GLY A 256 6.07 -1.02 14.59
N TYR A 257 4.82 -1.45 14.60
CA TYR A 257 4.33 -2.53 13.77
C TYR A 257 3.68 -2.02 12.49
N ILE A 258 3.88 -2.76 11.42
CA ILE A 258 3.50 -2.40 10.07
C ILE A 258 2.47 -3.42 9.57
N PRO A 259 1.31 -2.98 9.08
CA PRO A 259 0.33 -3.87 8.51
C PRO A 259 0.84 -4.54 7.22
N PRO A 260 0.40 -5.76 6.92
CA PRO A 260 0.93 -6.56 5.80
C PRO A 260 0.44 -6.13 4.41
N CYS A 261 -0.10 -4.93 4.25
CA CYS A 261 -0.67 -4.43 2.99
C CYS A 261 0.11 -3.27 2.36
N LEU A 262 1.30 -2.92 2.87
CA LEU A 262 2.05 -1.75 2.42
C LEU A 262 3.15 -2.05 1.41
N ASP A 263 3.63 -3.28 1.35
CA ASP A 263 4.66 -3.74 0.44
C ASP A 263 4.47 -5.24 0.19
N ARG A 264 4.99 -5.73 -0.92
CA ARG A 264 4.99 -7.16 -1.24
C ARG A 264 5.58 -8.05 -0.15
N TYR A 265 6.43 -7.48 0.69
CA TYR A 265 7.15 -8.17 1.74
C TYR A 265 6.61 -7.93 3.15
N SER A 266 5.55 -7.13 3.30
CA SER A 266 5.06 -6.71 4.61
C SER A 266 4.65 -7.88 5.52
N MET A 267 4.14 -8.97 4.97
CA MET A 267 3.80 -10.17 5.72
C MET A 267 5.03 -10.97 6.17
N VAL A 268 6.18 -10.80 5.54
CA VAL A 268 7.30 -11.72 5.60
C VAL A 268 8.52 -11.16 6.31
N TYR A 269 8.85 -9.89 6.08
CA TYR A 269 10.14 -9.33 6.51
C TYR A 269 10.17 -8.78 7.92
N TYR A 270 9.03 -8.55 8.52
CA TYR A 270 9.00 -7.96 9.84
C TYR A 270 9.10 -9.01 10.92
N GLU A 271 10.33 -9.26 11.37
CA GLU A 271 10.73 -10.32 12.29
C GLU A 271 10.19 -10.21 13.73
N GLY A 272 9.11 -9.46 13.97
CA GLY A 272 8.58 -9.28 15.33
C GLY A 272 9.41 -8.36 16.21
N ARG A 273 10.40 -7.67 15.62
CA ARG A 273 11.15 -6.63 16.30
C ARG A 273 10.56 -5.25 16.00
N HIS A 274 10.70 -4.36 16.96
CA HIS A 274 10.68 -2.94 16.69
C HIS A 274 11.94 -2.60 15.89
N GLN A 275 11.83 -2.61 14.58
CA GLN A 275 12.88 -2.07 13.72
C GLN A 275 12.51 -0.65 13.36
N PRO A 276 13.49 0.22 13.02
CA PRO A 276 13.19 1.49 12.43
C PRO A 276 12.25 1.27 11.23
N VAL A 277 11.21 2.09 11.12
CA VAL A 277 10.29 1.97 10.00
C VAL A 277 11.01 2.22 8.68
N PRO A 278 10.58 1.63 7.55
CA PRO A 278 11.30 1.66 6.28
C PRO A 278 11.67 3.06 5.75
N TYR A 279 10.92 4.10 6.10
CA TYR A 279 11.24 5.47 5.69
C TYR A 279 12.22 6.22 6.62
N TYR A 280 12.64 5.62 7.74
CA TYR A 280 13.47 6.27 8.77
C TYR A 280 14.77 6.85 8.23
N GLU A 281 15.55 6.06 7.48
CA GLU A 281 16.83 6.51 6.94
C GLU A 281 16.67 7.64 5.90
N MET A 282 15.61 7.60 5.11
CA MET A 282 15.28 8.65 4.16
C MET A 282 14.88 9.94 4.89
N LEU A 283 14.06 9.84 5.92
CA LEU A 283 13.63 10.96 6.75
C LEU A 283 14.82 11.62 7.45
N LYS A 284 15.70 10.83 8.08
CA LYS A 284 16.93 11.31 8.73
C LYS A 284 17.82 12.05 7.74
N ARG A 285 18.06 11.49 6.58
CA ARG A 285 18.85 12.13 5.52
C ARG A 285 18.22 13.44 5.02
N THR A 286 16.90 13.50 4.92
CA THR A 286 16.19 14.72 4.53
C THR A 286 16.51 15.86 5.50
N VAL A 287 16.48 15.60 6.79
CA VAL A 287 16.83 16.62 7.81
C VAL A 287 18.32 16.96 7.82
N GLU A 288 19.20 15.95 7.68
CA GLU A 288 20.64 16.16 7.71
C GLU A 288 21.18 16.92 6.48
N ASP A 289 20.67 16.60 5.30
CA ASP A 289 21.23 17.08 4.04
C ASP A 289 20.44 18.22 3.39
N TYR A 290 19.18 18.42 3.75
CA TYR A 290 18.25 19.33 3.07
C TYR A 290 17.41 20.20 4.02
N ALA A 291 17.93 20.48 5.22
CA ALA A 291 17.24 21.29 6.24
C ALA A 291 16.82 22.68 5.71
N ASP A 292 17.58 23.24 4.79
CA ASP A 292 17.35 24.56 4.19
C ASP A 292 16.07 24.63 3.32
N ALA A 293 15.50 23.48 2.94
CA ALA A 293 14.24 23.42 2.19
C ALA A 293 12.99 23.54 3.07
N PHE A 294 13.15 23.48 4.40
CA PHE A 294 12.06 23.42 5.36
C PHE A 294 12.05 24.62 6.30
N THR A 295 10.86 24.99 6.75
CA THR A 295 10.72 25.99 7.83
C THR A 295 11.18 25.41 9.17
N SER A 296 11.45 26.29 10.15
CA SER A 296 11.86 25.85 11.50
C SER A 296 10.81 24.96 12.17
N ALA A 297 9.51 25.24 11.96
CA ALA A 297 8.42 24.43 12.49
C ALA A 297 8.39 23.04 11.84
N GLU A 298 8.58 22.96 10.52
CA GLU A 298 8.64 21.70 9.78
C GLU A 298 9.85 20.87 10.17
N LEU A 299 11.00 21.50 10.40
CA LEU A 299 12.20 20.79 10.89
C LEU A 299 11.99 20.22 12.28
N GLU A 300 11.30 20.93 13.16
CA GLU A 300 10.98 20.41 14.49
C GLU A 300 10.01 19.22 14.40
N GLU A 301 8.99 19.32 13.54
CA GLU A 301 8.08 18.23 13.23
C GLU A 301 8.83 16.98 12.70
N LEU A 302 9.73 17.17 11.71
CA LEU A 302 10.52 16.09 11.14
C LEU A 302 11.45 15.42 12.16
N LYS A 303 12.03 16.19 13.10
CA LYS A 303 12.85 15.63 14.20
C LYS A 303 12.02 14.78 15.14
N GLN A 304 10.81 15.20 15.48
CA GLN A 304 9.90 14.39 16.30
C GLN A 304 9.48 13.10 15.57
N LEU A 305 9.25 13.17 14.26
CA LEU A 305 9.01 11.98 13.44
C LEU A 305 10.22 11.04 13.40
N ILE A 306 11.45 11.55 13.37
CA ILE A 306 12.68 10.74 13.47
C ILE A 306 12.71 10.01 14.80
N ASP A 307 12.42 10.68 15.91
CA ASP A 307 12.40 10.08 17.23
C ASP A 307 11.36 8.96 17.34
N GLU A 308 10.19 9.13 16.75
CA GLU A 308 9.15 8.09 16.71
C GLU A 308 9.54 6.93 15.78
N ALA A 309 10.00 7.22 14.57
CA ALA A 309 10.28 6.23 13.52
C ALA A 309 11.52 5.36 13.81
N GLY A 310 12.50 5.93 14.52
CA GLY A 310 13.81 5.31 14.76
C GLY A 310 13.90 4.46 16.02
N ARG A 311 12.83 4.29 16.76
CA ARG A 311 12.87 3.55 18.02
C ARG A 311 12.98 2.05 17.79
N GLU A 312 14.08 1.47 18.26
CA GLU A 312 14.41 0.04 18.11
C GLU A 312 14.12 -0.81 19.36
N ASP A 313 14.15 -0.19 20.53
CA ASP A 313 14.07 -0.88 21.82
C ASP A 313 12.87 -0.37 22.62
N ILE A 314 11.68 -0.66 22.13
CA ILE A 314 10.47 -0.23 22.80
C ILE A 314 9.77 -1.42 23.41
N ARG A 315 9.67 -1.39 24.74
CA ARG A 315 8.66 -2.17 25.44
C ARG A 315 7.31 -1.54 25.19
N MET A 316 6.31 -2.37 24.96
CA MET A 316 4.94 -1.91 24.62
C MET A 316 4.41 -0.85 25.59
N ASP A 317 4.76 -0.98 26.87
CA ASP A 317 4.34 -0.08 27.96
C ASP A 317 4.95 1.33 27.86
N ASN A 318 6.01 1.51 27.10
CA ASN A 318 6.77 2.75 26.98
C ASN A 318 6.76 3.35 25.58
N TYR A 319 5.87 2.86 24.69
CA TYR A 319 5.76 3.45 23.38
C TYR A 319 5.15 4.86 23.51
N PRO A 320 5.82 5.91 23.01
CA PRO A 320 5.26 7.23 23.09
C PRO A 320 3.96 7.32 22.29
N ASP A 321 3.13 8.24 22.68
CA ASP A 321 1.99 8.62 21.84
C ASP A 321 2.50 9.02 20.46
N GLY A 322 1.85 8.52 19.41
CA GLY A 322 2.18 8.92 18.05
C GLY A 322 1.96 10.41 17.83
N MET A 323 2.70 11.00 16.92
CA MET A 323 2.58 12.44 16.65
C MET A 323 1.24 12.82 16.05
N TYR A 324 0.65 11.94 15.24
CA TYR A 324 -0.60 12.23 14.55
C TYR A 324 -1.70 11.34 15.05
N HIS A 325 -2.86 11.97 15.27
CA HIS A 325 -4.10 11.34 15.74
C HIS A 325 -5.24 11.73 14.82
N GLY A 326 -6.30 10.96 14.85
CA GLY A 326 -7.50 11.17 14.05
C GLY A 326 -7.59 10.21 12.87
N SER A 327 -8.43 10.56 11.92
CA SER A 327 -8.71 9.75 10.74
C SER A 327 -8.18 10.42 9.48
N ARG A 328 -7.72 9.60 8.53
CA ARG A 328 -7.18 10.06 7.25
C ARG A 328 -7.66 9.17 6.11
N TRP A 329 -8.13 9.80 5.05
CA TRP A 329 -8.50 9.17 3.79
C TRP A 329 -7.36 9.28 2.79
N PHE A 330 -6.85 8.13 2.32
CA PHE A 330 -5.82 8.03 1.29
C PHE A 330 -6.49 7.73 -0.04
N PHE A 331 -6.93 8.77 -0.73
CA PHE A 331 -7.81 8.68 -1.89
C PHE A 331 -7.17 8.11 -3.17
N ASN A 332 -5.85 8.04 -3.24
CA ASN A 332 -5.15 7.39 -4.35
C ASN A 332 -4.89 5.90 -4.12
N ASN A 333 -4.97 5.46 -2.86
CA ASN A 333 -4.75 4.06 -2.48
C ASN A 333 -5.99 3.37 -1.91
N ASP A 334 -7.12 4.08 -1.81
CA ASP A 334 -8.37 3.58 -1.26
C ASP A 334 -8.23 3.06 0.20
N ASP A 335 -7.43 3.74 1.03
CA ASP A 335 -7.23 3.38 2.43
C ASP A 335 -7.86 4.41 3.37
N LEU A 336 -8.60 3.94 4.37
CA LEU A 336 -9.06 4.75 5.48
C LEU A 336 -8.38 4.29 6.77
N ILE A 337 -7.71 5.21 7.45
CA ILE A 337 -7.00 4.91 8.70
C ILE A 337 -7.49 5.82 9.82
N LYS A 338 -7.80 5.23 10.97
CA LYS A 338 -7.93 5.93 12.25
C LYS A 338 -6.77 5.55 13.15
N LYS A 339 -6.11 6.53 13.73
CA LYS A 339 -5.01 6.35 14.67
C LYS A 339 -5.20 7.23 15.89
N ASN A 340 -5.12 6.65 17.06
CA ASN A 340 -5.06 7.38 18.32
C ASN A 340 -4.08 6.68 19.29
N LYS A 341 -4.05 7.16 20.53
CA LYS A 341 -3.17 6.63 21.58
C LYS A 341 -3.45 5.18 21.95
N GLU A 342 -4.71 4.77 21.90
CA GLU A 342 -5.17 3.50 22.45
C GLU A 342 -5.33 2.41 21.40
N TYR A 343 -5.58 2.80 20.14
CA TYR A 343 -5.78 1.83 19.06
C TYR A 343 -5.58 2.41 17.65
N HIS A 344 -5.47 1.52 16.70
CA HIS A 344 -5.34 1.80 15.28
C HIS A 344 -6.34 0.96 14.50
N ILE A 345 -7.00 1.59 13.53
CA ILE A 345 -7.88 0.93 12.58
C ILE A 345 -7.38 1.24 11.17
N LEU A 346 -7.17 0.20 10.38
CA LEU A 346 -6.86 0.32 8.95
C LEU A 346 -7.94 -0.39 8.15
N ILE A 347 -8.56 0.31 7.20
CA ILE A 347 -9.46 -0.25 6.20
C ILE A 347 -8.77 -0.12 4.85
N ASN A 348 -8.45 -1.26 4.25
CA ASN A 348 -7.66 -1.35 3.02
C ASN A 348 -8.51 -1.90 1.88
N MET A 349 -8.70 -1.08 0.86
CA MET A 349 -9.56 -1.37 -0.30
C MET A 349 -8.75 -1.20 -1.60
N ALA A 350 -9.27 -1.68 -2.71
CA ALA A 350 -8.84 -1.31 -4.05
C ALA A 350 -10.03 -1.34 -5.02
N SER A 351 -10.46 -0.16 -5.44
CA SER A 351 -11.42 0.01 -6.52
C SER A 351 -10.80 -0.27 -7.89
N PHE A 352 -11.60 -0.22 -8.95
CA PHE A 352 -11.11 -0.43 -10.33
C PHE A 352 -9.96 0.52 -10.72
N ARG A 353 -9.88 1.73 -10.15
CA ARG A 353 -8.81 2.70 -10.44
C ARG A 353 -7.48 2.42 -9.75
N CYS A 354 -7.47 1.57 -8.71
CA CYS A 354 -6.28 1.14 -7.99
C CYS A 354 -5.85 -0.27 -8.41
N ASP A 355 -4.58 -0.56 -8.25
CA ASP A 355 -4.08 -1.92 -8.28
C ASP A 355 -3.71 -2.30 -6.85
N GLY A 356 -4.24 -3.41 -6.35
CA GLY A 356 -3.89 -3.94 -5.05
C GLY A 356 -2.46 -4.49 -5.02
N LEU A 357 -2.09 -5.04 -3.89
CA LEU A 357 -0.73 -5.54 -3.70
C LEU A 357 -0.43 -6.73 -4.61
N GLU A 358 0.73 -6.71 -5.26
CA GLU A 358 1.20 -7.81 -6.10
C GLU A 358 1.58 -9.06 -5.29
N SER A 359 1.50 -10.20 -5.95
CA SER A 359 2.02 -11.49 -5.46
C SER A 359 3.14 -11.93 -6.38
N ALA A 360 4.39 -11.71 -5.96
CA ALA A 360 5.54 -11.91 -6.81
C ALA A 360 6.27 -13.22 -6.50
N ARG A 361 6.35 -14.11 -7.49
CA ARG A 361 7.03 -15.40 -7.38
C ARG A 361 8.48 -15.26 -6.90
N ASN A 362 8.89 -16.13 -5.99
CA ASN A 362 10.22 -16.20 -5.39
C ASN A 362 10.64 -14.98 -4.55
N PHE A 363 9.75 -14.02 -4.34
CA PHE A 363 10.08 -12.86 -3.52
C PHE A 363 9.45 -12.97 -2.14
N ALA A 364 8.23 -12.77 -1.97
CA ALA A 364 7.65 -12.82 -0.68
C ALA A 364 6.36 -13.60 -0.76
N ASP A 365 5.32 -12.98 -0.77
CA ASP A 365 4.08 -13.57 -0.49
C ASP A 365 3.25 -13.75 -1.76
N GLU A 366 3.27 -14.96 -2.30
CA GLU A 366 2.35 -15.33 -3.38
C GLU A 366 0.89 -15.37 -2.87
N PHE A 367 0.63 -14.96 -1.63
CA PHE A 367 -0.66 -14.96 -0.96
C PHE A 367 -1.22 -13.55 -0.68
N ASN A 368 -0.64 -12.50 -1.23
CA ASN A 368 -1.16 -11.13 -1.09
C ASN A 368 -2.52 -10.88 -1.77
N ILE A 369 -3.20 -11.95 -2.16
CA ILE A 369 -4.42 -11.92 -2.97
C ILE A 369 -5.62 -11.28 -2.26
N PHE A 370 -5.64 -11.22 -0.93
CA PHE A 370 -6.76 -10.68 -0.16
C PHE A 370 -6.48 -9.34 0.52
N THR A 371 -5.31 -8.75 0.32
CA THR A 371 -4.91 -7.55 1.07
C THR A 371 -5.70 -6.29 0.75
N ASN A 372 -6.46 -6.24 -0.33
CA ASN A 372 -7.17 -5.03 -0.77
C ASN A 372 -8.69 -5.24 -0.91
N ASP A 373 -9.27 -6.19 -0.20
CA ASP A 373 -10.67 -6.60 -0.33
C ASP A 373 -11.59 -6.04 0.76
N GLY A 374 -11.23 -4.93 1.36
CA GLY A 374 -11.88 -4.38 2.55
C GLY A 374 -11.27 -4.97 3.84
N LEU A 375 -10.00 -5.35 3.78
CA LEU A 375 -9.22 -5.76 4.94
C LEU A 375 -9.31 -4.70 6.03
N THR A 376 -9.71 -5.10 7.24
CA THR A 376 -9.93 -4.18 8.37
C THR A 376 -9.14 -4.64 9.58
N PHE A 377 -8.00 -4.04 9.83
CA PHE A 377 -7.17 -4.38 10.98
C PHE A 377 -7.46 -3.49 12.18
N PHE A 378 -7.49 -4.13 13.35
CA PHE A 378 -7.60 -3.50 14.66
C PHE A 378 -6.35 -3.80 15.47
N GLN A 379 -5.59 -2.78 15.82
CA GLN A 379 -4.36 -2.94 16.58
C GLN A 379 -4.42 -2.13 17.88
N ARG A 380 -4.14 -2.76 18.99
CA ARG A 380 -3.95 -2.14 20.31
C ARG A 380 -2.52 -2.29 20.76
N GLN A 381 -1.97 -3.47 20.59
CA GLN A 381 -0.57 -3.80 20.87
C GLN A 381 0.34 -3.54 19.66
N GLY A 382 -0.19 -3.71 18.45
CA GLY A 382 0.51 -3.57 17.20
C GLY A 382 0.86 -4.90 16.53
N ASP A 383 1.16 -5.94 17.30
CA ASP A 383 1.65 -7.24 16.80
C ASP A 383 0.57 -8.32 16.65
N GLU A 384 -0.70 -7.97 16.79
CA GLU A 384 -1.82 -8.90 16.86
C GLU A 384 -1.87 -9.89 15.70
N TYR A 385 -1.68 -9.38 14.49
CA TYR A 385 -1.75 -10.20 13.27
C TYR A 385 -0.42 -10.86 12.94
N ARG A 386 0.67 -10.21 13.30
CA ARG A 386 2.00 -10.72 13.04
C ARG A 386 2.28 -12.05 13.77
N ARG A 387 1.83 -12.16 15.00
CA ARG A 387 2.05 -13.37 15.80
C ARG A 387 1.44 -14.64 15.19
N ILE A 388 0.43 -14.51 14.34
CA ILE A 388 -0.30 -15.63 13.74
C ILE A 388 -0.04 -15.78 12.23
N ILE A 389 0.96 -15.12 11.68
CA ILE A 389 1.10 -14.99 10.22
C ILE A 389 1.17 -16.32 9.47
N GLY A 390 1.79 -17.34 10.05
CA GLY A 390 1.88 -18.68 9.46
C GLY A 390 0.69 -19.59 9.77
N ALA A 391 -0.18 -19.17 10.71
CA ALA A 391 -1.39 -19.87 11.10
C ALA A 391 -2.67 -19.21 10.52
N MET A 392 -2.51 -18.05 9.89
CA MET A 392 -3.61 -17.26 9.38
C MET A 392 -4.26 -17.91 8.14
N ASP A 393 -5.57 -18.01 8.15
CA ASP A 393 -6.37 -18.27 6.96
C ASP A 393 -6.55 -16.97 6.18
N LEU A 394 -5.93 -16.86 5.02
CA LEU A 394 -5.93 -15.62 4.22
C LEU A 394 -7.29 -15.31 3.59
N THR A 395 -8.21 -16.29 3.51
CA THR A 395 -9.60 -16.04 3.09
C THR A 395 -10.46 -15.47 4.20
N ALA A 396 -9.96 -15.51 5.45
CA ALA A 396 -10.68 -15.12 6.66
C ALA A 396 -9.99 -13.97 7.42
N MET A 397 -9.20 -13.14 6.73
CA MET A 397 -8.66 -11.91 7.34
C MET A 397 -9.80 -10.95 7.71
N PRO A 398 -9.63 -10.16 8.78
CA PRO A 398 -10.70 -9.27 9.26
C PRO A 398 -11.26 -8.36 8.16
N GLY A 399 -12.57 -8.20 8.14
CA GLY A 399 -13.30 -7.38 7.17
C GLY A 399 -13.55 -8.02 5.81
N ILE A 400 -12.93 -9.15 5.50
CA ILE A 400 -13.04 -9.80 4.19
C ILE A 400 -14.32 -10.62 4.08
N THR A 401 -14.98 -10.49 2.93
CA THR A 401 -16.09 -11.36 2.51
C THR A 401 -15.59 -12.25 1.38
N ALA A 402 -15.41 -13.53 1.67
CA ALA A 402 -14.81 -14.47 0.73
C ALA A 402 -15.37 -15.89 0.88
N ARG A 403 -15.11 -16.71 -0.11
CA ARG A 403 -15.33 -18.15 -0.04
C ARG A 403 -14.34 -18.76 0.94
N GLU A 404 -14.78 -19.68 1.80
CA GLU A 404 -13.91 -20.40 2.70
C GLU A 404 -12.92 -21.31 1.95
N GLY A 405 -11.83 -21.70 2.59
CA GLY A 405 -10.94 -22.75 2.12
C GLY A 405 -9.59 -22.25 1.62
N MET A 406 -8.80 -21.62 2.50
CA MET A 406 -7.42 -21.24 2.20
C MET A 406 -6.55 -22.45 1.83
N ASP A 407 -6.84 -23.63 2.38
CA ASP A 407 -6.18 -24.89 2.07
C ASP A 407 -6.33 -25.32 0.60
N LYS A 408 -7.36 -24.80 -0.07
CA LYS A 408 -7.63 -25.05 -1.50
C LYS A 408 -6.98 -24.03 -2.43
N LEU A 409 -6.36 -22.99 -1.89
CA LEU A 409 -5.67 -21.98 -2.67
C LEU A 409 -4.24 -22.42 -2.97
N ALA A 410 -3.86 -22.36 -4.24
CA ALA A 410 -2.47 -22.44 -4.64
C ALA A 410 -1.84 -21.04 -4.60
N PRO A 411 -0.52 -20.91 -4.37
CA PRO A 411 0.20 -19.65 -4.54
C PRO A 411 -0.03 -19.04 -5.92
N VAL A 412 -0.18 -17.72 -5.99
CA VAL A 412 -0.46 -16.99 -7.23
C VAL A 412 0.71 -16.07 -7.56
N THR A 413 1.18 -16.11 -8.80
CA THR A 413 2.10 -15.10 -9.30
C THR A 413 1.34 -14.05 -10.09
N ASN A 414 1.30 -12.84 -9.57
CA ASN A 414 0.67 -11.71 -10.22
C ASN A 414 1.47 -10.43 -9.95
N TRP A 415 1.91 -9.78 -11.01
CA TRP A 415 2.73 -8.55 -10.93
C TRP A 415 1.91 -7.26 -10.89
N ARG A 416 0.60 -7.33 -11.06
CA ARG A 416 -0.29 -6.17 -11.09
C ARG A 416 -1.24 -6.12 -9.89
N GLY A 417 -1.30 -7.20 -9.10
CA GLY A 417 -2.21 -7.32 -7.98
C GLY A 417 -3.68 -7.52 -8.37
N PHE A 418 -4.57 -7.24 -7.44
CA PHE A 418 -6.00 -7.45 -7.55
C PHE A 418 -6.77 -6.18 -7.18
N CYS A 419 -7.95 -6.00 -7.76
CA CYS A 419 -8.82 -4.89 -7.46
C CYS A 419 -10.29 -5.29 -7.57
N SER A 420 -11.20 -4.37 -7.31
CA SER A 420 -12.62 -4.56 -7.63
C SER A 420 -12.90 -4.28 -9.10
N LYS A 421 -13.90 -4.95 -9.66
CA LYS A 421 -14.48 -4.62 -10.97
C LYS A 421 -15.19 -3.26 -10.97
N HIS A 422 -15.50 -2.72 -9.80
CA HIS A 422 -16.27 -1.49 -9.62
C HIS A 422 -15.38 -0.32 -9.22
N ASN A 423 -15.60 0.83 -9.86
CA ASN A 423 -14.92 2.06 -9.52
C ASN A 423 -15.66 2.81 -8.41
N PHE A 424 -15.82 2.16 -7.25
CA PHE A 424 -16.44 2.76 -6.08
C PHE A 424 -15.64 2.39 -4.81
N ALA A 425 -14.87 3.32 -4.31
CA ALA A 425 -14.29 3.32 -2.98
C ALA A 425 -14.15 4.76 -2.50
N GLY A 426 -14.62 5.04 -1.30
CA GLY A 426 -14.55 6.37 -0.74
C GLY A 426 -14.40 6.35 0.77
N GLY A 427 -13.73 7.37 1.29
CA GLY A 427 -13.63 7.62 2.72
C GLY A 427 -13.91 9.08 3.02
N ALA A 428 -14.77 9.36 4.00
CA ALA A 428 -15.10 10.72 4.42
C ALA A 428 -14.72 10.94 5.89
N THR A 429 -13.95 11.98 6.15
CA THR A 429 -13.54 12.38 7.49
C THR A 429 -13.18 13.86 7.52
N SER A 430 -13.42 14.52 8.65
CA SER A 430 -12.94 15.88 8.91
C SER A 430 -11.50 15.91 9.46
N GLY A 431 -10.84 14.74 9.54
CA GLY A 431 -9.51 14.59 10.15
C GLY A 431 -9.56 14.33 11.66
N GLY A 432 -10.78 14.25 12.26
CA GLY A 432 -10.99 13.92 13.67
C GLY A 432 -11.17 12.42 13.93
N GLU A 433 -11.81 12.10 15.04
CA GLU A 433 -11.98 10.72 15.51
C GLU A 433 -13.01 9.90 14.71
N ASN A 434 -13.81 10.56 13.87
CA ASN A 434 -14.91 9.93 13.15
C ASN A 434 -14.60 9.82 11.66
N ALA A 435 -15.09 8.75 11.03
CA ALA A 435 -14.90 8.52 9.60
C ALA A 435 -15.94 7.54 9.06
N VAL A 436 -16.18 7.59 7.76
CA VAL A 436 -17.03 6.65 7.02
C VAL A 436 -16.28 6.15 5.81
N ALA A 437 -16.36 4.86 5.50
CA ALA A 437 -15.87 4.31 4.23
C ALA A 437 -16.96 3.50 3.52
N GLY A 438 -16.93 3.49 2.20
CA GLY A 438 -17.81 2.69 1.35
C GLY A 438 -17.04 2.05 0.20
N PHE A 439 -17.43 0.82 -0.17
CA PHE A 439 -16.74 0.01 -1.16
C PHE A 439 -17.71 -0.96 -1.85
N ILE A 440 -17.65 -1.04 -3.17
CA ILE A 440 -18.30 -2.12 -3.91
C ILE A 440 -17.23 -3.14 -4.27
N PHE A 441 -17.33 -4.31 -3.66
CA PHE A 441 -16.36 -5.39 -3.80
C PHE A 441 -16.85 -6.45 -4.80
N GLU A 442 -16.04 -6.74 -5.78
CA GLU A 442 -16.09 -7.89 -6.68
C GLU A 442 -14.70 -8.07 -7.28
N LYS A 443 -13.96 -9.06 -6.78
CA LYS A 443 -12.54 -9.25 -7.11
C LYS A 443 -12.29 -9.52 -8.59
N MET A 444 -11.26 -8.87 -9.11
CA MET A 444 -10.66 -9.18 -10.40
C MET A 444 -9.14 -9.11 -10.34
N ASP A 445 -8.48 -9.82 -11.24
CA ASP A 445 -7.07 -9.60 -11.53
C ASP A 445 -6.87 -8.23 -12.18
N ALA A 446 -5.99 -7.39 -11.63
CA ALA A 446 -5.77 -6.04 -12.17
C ALA A 446 -5.20 -6.05 -13.61
N GLU A 447 -4.48 -7.09 -13.99
CA GLU A 447 -3.98 -7.27 -15.36
C GLU A 447 -5.13 -7.45 -16.38
N ALA A 448 -6.29 -7.92 -15.92
CA ALA A 448 -7.49 -8.07 -16.76
C ALA A 448 -8.07 -6.74 -17.27
N LYS A 449 -7.65 -5.60 -16.73
CA LYS A 449 -7.99 -4.28 -17.27
C LYS A 449 -7.42 -4.04 -18.65
N GLU A 450 -6.30 -4.69 -18.99
CA GLU A 450 -5.55 -4.46 -20.24
C GLU A 450 -5.63 -5.63 -21.20
N LYS A 451 -5.71 -6.87 -20.69
CA LYS A 451 -5.72 -8.09 -21.50
C LYS A 451 -6.46 -9.22 -20.80
N PRO A 452 -7.02 -10.20 -21.52
CA PRO A 452 -7.59 -11.39 -20.91
C PRO A 452 -6.54 -12.16 -20.09
N VAL A 453 -6.89 -12.54 -18.87
CA VAL A 453 -6.06 -13.37 -17.99
C VAL A 453 -6.82 -14.61 -17.57
N LYS A 454 -6.07 -15.68 -17.24
CA LYS A 454 -6.63 -16.88 -16.62
C LYS A 454 -6.50 -16.77 -15.11
N GLU A 455 -7.61 -16.74 -14.42
CA GLU A 455 -7.64 -16.73 -12.95
C GLU A 455 -7.16 -18.09 -12.42
N SER A 456 -6.05 -18.06 -11.66
CA SER A 456 -5.41 -19.31 -11.17
C SER A 456 -6.01 -19.83 -9.88
N ASN A 457 -6.73 -18.99 -9.11
CA ASN A 457 -7.40 -19.33 -7.85
C ASN A 457 -8.88 -18.95 -7.89
N LEU A 458 -9.67 -19.71 -8.67
CA LEU A 458 -11.09 -19.45 -8.87
C LEU A 458 -11.89 -19.31 -7.57
N SER A 459 -11.49 -20.03 -6.51
CA SER A 459 -12.15 -19.95 -5.19
C SER A 459 -12.08 -18.57 -4.55
N ALA A 460 -11.13 -17.71 -4.96
CA ALA A 460 -11.00 -16.34 -4.49
C ALA A 460 -11.93 -15.36 -5.22
N PHE A 461 -12.52 -15.76 -6.35
CA PHE A 461 -13.35 -14.93 -7.21
C PHE A 461 -14.84 -15.33 -7.12
N GLY A 462 -15.69 -14.57 -7.77
CA GLY A 462 -17.11 -14.88 -7.84
C GLY A 462 -17.90 -14.52 -6.58
N VAL A 463 -17.46 -13.52 -5.83
CA VAL A 463 -18.17 -12.97 -4.69
C VAL A 463 -18.34 -11.46 -4.88
N LYS A 464 -19.57 -10.96 -4.65
CA LYS A 464 -19.88 -9.54 -4.69
C LYS A 464 -20.52 -9.08 -3.38
N ALA A 465 -20.17 -7.88 -2.92
CA ALA A 465 -20.78 -7.24 -1.75
C ALA A 465 -20.66 -5.71 -1.81
N TYR A 466 -21.65 -5.02 -1.28
CA TYR A 466 -21.64 -3.59 -0.98
C TYR A 466 -21.28 -3.43 0.49
N LYS A 467 -20.15 -2.80 0.78
CA LYS A 467 -19.54 -2.77 2.11
C LYS A 467 -19.37 -1.35 2.60
N SER A 468 -19.67 -1.11 3.87
CA SER A 468 -19.42 0.16 4.51
C SER A 468 -18.94 0.01 5.96
N TRP A 469 -18.20 1.01 6.40
CA TRP A 469 -17.64 1.11 7.75
C TRP A 469 -17.92 2.49 8.29
N PHE A 470 -18.45 2.56 9.51
CA PHE A 470 -18.78 3.79 10.20
C PHE A 470 -18.00 3.83 11.51
N ILE A 471 -17.01 4.70 11.59
CA ILE A 471 -16.21 4.92 12.80
C ILE A 471 -16.83 6.08 13.55
N MET A 472 -17.45 5.79 14.69
CA MET A 472 -18.18 6.75 15.52
C MET A 472 -17.65 6.67 16.95
N GLY A 473 -16.73 7.58 17.30
CA GLY A 473 -15.98 7.49 18.55
C GLY A 473 -15.20 6.18 18.63
N ASP A 474 -15.42 5.43 19.69
CA ASP A 474 -14.77 4.12 19.93
C ASP A 474 -15.49 2.93 19.28
N TYR A 475 -16.55 3.16 18.52
CA TYR A 475 -17.27 2.12 17.81
C TYR A 475 -16.98 2.16 16.32
N LEU A 476 -16.73 0.98 15.75
CA LEU A 476 -16.80 0.76 14.31
C LEU A 476 -18.03 -0.09 14.02
N VAL A 477 -18.91 0.41 13.14
CA VAL A 477 -20.06 -0.33 12.63
C VAL A 477 -19.76 -0.72 11.18
N ALA A 478 -19.80 -2.01 10.87
CA ALA A 478 -19.60 -2.52 9.52
C ALA A 478 -20.90 -3.12 8.98
N LEU A 479 -21.28 -2.70 7.78
CA LEU A 479 -22.46 -3.17 7.08
C LEU A 479 -22.09 -3.82 5.75
N GLY A 480 -22.84 -4.83 5.37
CA GLY A 480 -22.80 -5.44 4.06
C GLY A 480 -24.20 -5.68 3.51
N ALA A 481 -24.36 -5.46 2.20
CA ALA A 481 -25.58 -5.75 1.47
C ALA A 481 -25.25 -6.31 0.09
N GLY A 482 -26.22 -6.94 -0.57
CA GLY A 482 -26.00 -7.53 -1.89
C GLY A 482 -24.92 -8.63 -1.87
N VAL A 483 -24.67 -9.27 -0.73
CA VAL A 483 -23.71 -10.38 -0.64
C VAL A 483 -24.20 -11.51 -1.50
N THR A 484 -23.44 -11.82 -2.54
CA THR A 484 -23.88 -12.80 -3.55
C THR A 484 -22.73 -13.71 -3.93
N ASN A 485 -23.00 -15.02 -3.89
CA ASN A 485 -22.14 -16.01 -4.52
C ASN A 485 -22.47 -16.07 -6.02
N LEU A 486 -21.53 -15.59 -6.84
CA LEU A 486 -21.66 -15.58 -8.32
C LEU A 486 -21.14 -16.86 -8.96
N SER A 487 -20.49 -17.75 -8.19
CA SER A 487 -19.85 -19.00 -8.67
C SER A 487 -20.35 -20.20 -7.85
N LEU A 488 -21.62 -20.56 -8.08
CA LEU A 488 -22.29 -21.64 -7.33
C LEU A 488 -21.70 -23.04 -7.63
N GLU A 489 -20.94 -23.16 -8.72
CA GLU A 489 -20.21 -24.38 -9.09
C GLU A 489 -19.03 -24.66 -8.16
N LEU A 490 -18.52 -23.64 -7.47
CA LEU A 490 -17.42 -23.80 -6.53
C LEU A 490 -17.93 -24.24 -5.15
N GLU A 491 -17.14 -25.08 -4.49
CA GLU A 491 -17.41 -25.51 -3.13
C GLU A 491 -17.07 -24.39 -2.11
N GLY A 492 -17.59 -24.54 -0.90
CA GLY A 492 -17.38 -23.65 0.22
C GLY A 492 -18.49 -22.61 0.41
N THR A 493 -18.68 -22.18 1.64
CA THR A 493 -19.62 -21.13 2.00
C THR A 493 -19.00 -19.74 1.83
N ILE A 494 -19.82 -18.73 1.64
CA ILE A 494 -19.39 -17.34 1.67
C ILE A 494 -19.42 -16.87 3.12
N ARG A 495 -18.29 -16.35 3.61
CA ARG A 495 -18.13 -15.87 4.98
C ARG A 495 -17.67 -14.43 5.00
N THR A 496 -18.18 -13.66 5.96
CA THR A 496 -17.64 -12.36 6.31
C THR A 496 -16.91 -12.50 7.64
N SER A 497 -15.59 -12.30 7.60
CA SER A 497 -14.75 -12.35 8.80
C SER A 497 -14.86 -11.05 9.57
N ILE A 498 -15.21 -11.15 10.85
CA ILE A 498 -15.21 -10.00 11.76
C ILE A 498 -13.80 -9.80 12.31
N GLU A 499 -13.17 -10.90 12.75
CA GLU A 499 -11.83 -10.90 13.30
C GLU A 499 -11.10 -12.22 13.03
N GLN A 500 -9.80 -12.14 12.85
CA GLN A 500 -8.86 -13.23 12.99
C GLN A 500 -7.57 -12.66 13.54
N THR A 501 -7.26 -12.93 14.80
CA THR A 501 -6.16 -12.30 15.51
C THR A 501 -5.48 -13.29 16.48
N ALA A 502 -4.33 -12.92 17.01
CA ALA A 502 -3.71 -13.69 18.07
C ALA A 502 -4.63 -13.74 19.29
N HIS A 503 -4.80 -14.92 19.86
CA HIS A 503 -5.48 -15.09 21.13
C HIS A 503 -4.55 -14.63 22.27
N GLN A 504 -4.99 -13.65 23.06
CA GLN A 504 -4.13 -12.92 24.01
C GLN A 504 -4.58 -12.99 25.46
N GLY A 505 -5.39 -13.85 25.86
CA GLY A 505 -5.85 -13.90 27.23
C GLY A 505 -7.27 -14.40 27.33
N GLU A 506 -7.95 -14.07 28.41
CA GLU A 506 -9.32 -14.54 28.62
C GLU A 506 -10.27 -13.96 27.55
N VAL A 507 -11.07 -14.84 26.95
CA VAL A 507 -12.21 -14.45 26.12
C VAL A 507 -13.46 -14.58 26.96
N SER A 508 -14.30 -13.56 26.94
CA SER A 508 -15.54 -13.50 27.71
C SER A 508 -16.72 -13.02 26.87
N LEU A 509 -17.91 -13.39 27.31
CA LEU A 509 -19.19 -12.94 26.76
C LEU A 509 -19.86 -12.00 27.73
N PHE A 510 -20.35 -10.89 27.21
CA PHE A 510 -21.21 -9.93 27.92
C PHE A 510 -22.62 -9.99 27.34
N ASP A 511 -23.59 -10.37 28.16
CA ASP A 511 -25.00 -10.53 27.78
C ASP A 511 -25.90 -9.35 28.15
N GLY A 512 -25.32 -8.24 28.59
CA GLY A 512 -25.99 -7.05 29.05
C GLY A 512 -26.24 -7.03 30.57
N LYS A 513 -26.01 -8.15 31.25
CA LYS A 513 -26.17 -8.28 32.71
C LYS A 513 -24.86 -8.71 33.37
N SER A 514 -24.19 -9.64 32.80
CA SER A 514 -22.96 -10.26 33.34
C SER A 514 -21.93 -10.50 32.29
N VAL A 515 -20.69 -10.47 32.69
CA VAL A 515 -19.53 -10.91 31.91
C VAL A 515 -19.17 -12.31 32.37
N SER A 516 -19.11 -13.27 31.48
CA SER A 516 -18.78 -14.66 31.79
C SER A 516 -17.66 -15.18 30.87
N PRO A 517 -16.70 -15.95 31.40
CA PRO A 517 -15.64 -16.56 30.60
C PRO A 517 -16.19 -17.49 29.54
N VAL A 518 -15.58 -17.48 28.36
CA VAL A 518 -15.82 -18.46 27.31
C VAL A 518 -14.96 -19.69 27.58
N THR A 519 -15.59 -20.82 27.85
CA THR A 519 -14.88 -22.07 28.17
C THR A 519 -14.80 -23.05 27.00
N SER A 520 -15.62 -22.86 25.97
CA SER A 520 -15.64 -23.67 24.76
C SER A 520 -14.68 -23.14 23.71
N ALA A 521 -13.94 -24.02 23.04
CA ALA A 521 -13.05 -23.66 21.94
C ALA A 521 -13.77 -23.16 20.69
N ALA A 522 -15.08 -23.40 20.58
CA ALA A 522 -15.93 -22.90 19.51
C ALA A 522 -17.36 -22.69 19.97
N GLY A 523 -18.08 -21.81 19.33
CA GLY A 523 -19.48 -21.50 19.66
C GLY A 523 -20.03 -20.35 18.84
N THR A 524 -21.15 -19.80 19.33
CA THR A 524 -21.85 -18.67 18.72
C THR A 524 -22.03 -17.53 19.71
N LEU A 525 -22.22 -16.30 19.19
CA LEU A 525 -22.48 -15.12 20.01
C LEU A 525 -23.88 -15.06 20.57
N CYS A 526 -24.85 -15.56 19.82
CA CYS A 526 -26.27 -15.51 20.22
C CYS A 526 -26.54 -16.53 21.31
N ARG A 527 -27.11 -16.05 22.42
CA ARG A 527 -27.72 -16.88 23.46
C ARG A 527 -29.20 -16.52 23.56
N ASP A 528 -30.05 -17.55 23.52
CA ASP A 528 -31.50 -17.35 23.57
C ASP A 528 -32.04 -16.37 22.53
N GLY A 529 -31.47 -16.37 21.33
CA GLY A 529 -31.84 -15.51 20.21
C GLY A 529 -31.40 -14.04 20.35
N LYS A 530 -30.55 -13.72 21.32
CA LYS A 530 -30.00 -12.37 21.53
C LYS A 530 -28.50 -12.39 21.38
N PRO A 531 -27.91 -11.50 20.55
CA PRO A 531 -26.47 -11.39 20.46
C PRO A 531 -25.88 -10.78 21.73
N GLY A 532 -24.74 -11.33 22.15
CA GLY A 532 -23.87 -10.76 23.16
C GLY A 532 -22.67 -10.08 22.55
N TRP A 533 -21.87 -9.45 23.39
CA TRP A 533 -20.54 -8.98 23.03
C TRP A 533 -19.53 -10.06 23.42
N ILE A 534 -18.71 -10.52 22.44
CA ILE A 534 -17.54 -11.32 22.75
C ILE A 534 -16.33 -10.40 22.88
N MET A 535 -15.58 -10.56 23.96
CA MET A 535 -14.48 -9.67 24.32
C MET A 535 -13.21 -10.49 24.51
N GLN A 536 -12.09 -10.00 24.02
CA GLN A 536 -10.78 -10.58 24.27
C GLN A 536 -9.96 -9.63 25.17
N GLN A 537 -9.44 -10.15 26.27
CA GLN A 537 -8.60 -9.36 27.18
C GLN A 537 -7.39 -8.80 26.43
N GLY A 538 -7.16 -7.48 26.55
CA GLY A 538 -6.09 -6.78 25.83
C GLY A 538 -6.36 -6.57 24.32
N GLY A 539 -7.52 -7.00 23.85
CA GLY A 539 -8.02 -6.82 22.48
C GLY A 539 -9.23 -5.90 22.42
N PHE A 540 -10.23 -6.31 21.68
CA PHE A 540 -11.43 -5.56 21.36
C PHE A 540 -12.70 -6.35 21.74
N ALA A 541 -13.86 -5.71 21.64
CA ALA A 541 -15.15 -6.35 21.81
C ALA A 541 -15.93 -6.34 20.49
N TYR A 542 -16.69 -7.40 20.22
CA TYR A 542 -17.39 -7.60 18.95
C TYR A 542 -18.81 -8.07 19.18
N THR A 543 -19.74 -7.62 18.34
CA THR A 543 -21.14 -8.11 18.32
C THR A 543 -21.69 -8.08 16.92
N VAL A 544 -22.80 -8.82 16.68
CA VAL A 544 -23.56 -8.77 15.43
C VAL A 544 -24.79 -7.89 15.58
N LEU A 545 -25.30 -7.36 14.48
CA LEU A 545 -26.40 -6.43 14.41
C LEU A 545 -27.65 -7.07 13.80
N PRO A 546 -28.63 -7.53 14.61
CA PRO A 546 -29.93 -7.94 14.08
C PRO A 546 -30.68 -6.73 13.50
N PRO A 547 -31.50 -6.89 12.46
CA PRO A 547 -31.82 -8.15 11.75
C PRO A 547 -30.85 -8.50 10.61
N TYR A 548 -29.75 -7.76 10.45
CA TYR A 548 -28.83 -7.94 9.33
C TYR A 548 -27.91 -9.15 9.48
N SER A 549 -27.66 -9.60 10.71
CA SER A 549 -26.93 -10.82 11.02
C SER A 549 -27.67 -11.60 12.10
N SER A 550 -27.94 -12.89 11.87
CA SER A 550 -28.61 -13.73 12.85
C SER A 550 -27.66 -14.18 13.95
N ASP A 551 -26.43 -14.53 13.59
CA ASP A 551 -25.40 -15.01 14.51
C ASP A 551 -23.98 -14.85 13.94
N ALA A 552 -23.01 -14.97 14.83
CA ALA A 552 -21.59 -15.10 14.49
C ALA A 552 -21.00 -16.30 15.20
N PHE A 553 -20.12 -16.99 14.49
CA PHE A 553 -19.36 -18.13 14.97
C PHE A 553 -17.99 -17.69 15.45
N TYR A 554 -17.50 -18.26 16.54
CA TYR A 554 -16.14 -18.04 17.00
C TYR A 554 -15.38 -19.36 17.14
N SER A 555 -14.06 -19.30 17.02
CA SER A 555 -13.15 -20.37 17.42
C SER A 555 -11.92 -19.82 18.12
N ILE A 556 -11.38 -20.60 19.06
CA ILE A 556 -10.14 -20.34 19.78
C ILE A 556 -9.31 -21.62 19.63
N GLU A 557 -8.28 -21.56 18.81
CA GLU A 557 -7.52 -22.74 18.41
C GLU A 557 -6.03 -22.48 18.47
N THR A 558 -5.26 -23.51 18.85
CA THR A 558 -3.81 -23.49 18.66
C THR A 558 -3.50 -24.21 17.35
N LEU A 559 -2.93 -23.46 16.40
CA LEU A 559 -2.66 -23.92 15.05
C LEU A 559 -1.16 -23.93 14.77
N PRO A 560 -0.67 -24.80 13.86
CA PRO A 560 0.70 -24.73 13.36
C PRO A 560 0.98 -23.36 12.76
N ASN A 561 2.06 -22.72 13.19
CA ASN A 561 2.48 -21.42 12.68
C ASN A 561 3.54 -21.62 11.59
N GLU A 562 3.11 -22.03 10.42
CA GLU A 562 3.95 -22.40 9.27
C GLU A 562 4.45 -21.15 8.51
N TRP A 563 5.02 -20.19 9.23
CA TRP A 563 5.43 -18.91 8.66
C TRP A 563 6.44 -19.03 7.50
N LEU A 564 7.23 -20.12 7.43
CA LEU A 564 8.12 -20.40 6.29
C LEU A 564 7.35 -20.58 4.98
N LYS A 565 6.12 -21.09 5.03
CA LYS A 565 5.26 -21.17 3.84
C LYS A 565 4.88 -19.80 3.30
N ARG A 566 4.88 -18.77 4.15
CA ARG A 566 4.64 -17.37 3.76
C ARG A 566 5.92 -16.65 3.34
N ASN A 567 7.09 -17.20 3.70
CA ASN A 567 8.39 -16.64 3.37
C ASN A 567 9.10 -17.42 2.26
N LEU A 568 8.60 -17.30 1.05
CA LEU A 568 9.12 -18.02 -0.11
C LEU A 568 10.53 -17.58 -0.51
N SER A 569 10.92 -16.36 -0.18
CA SER A 569 12.25 -15.84 -0.46
C SER A 569 13.32 -16.26 0.57
N ASN A 570 12.91 -16.81 1.69
CA ASN A 570 13.79 -17.22 2.80
C ASN A 570 14.76 -16.10 3.28
N LYS A 571 14.38 -14.84 3.12
CA LYS A 571 15.23 -13.67 3.37
C LYS A 571 15.08 -13.09 4.78
N GLY A 572 14.13 -13.52 5.57
CA GLY A 572 13.92 -13.06 6.93
C GLY A 572 14.16 -14.17 7.95
N LYS A 573 14.86 -13.89 9.02
CA LYS A 573 14.85 -14.72 10.20
C LYS A 573 13.64 -14.32 11.04
N VAL A 574 12.49 -14.88 10.75
CA VAL A 574 11.31 -14.72 11.60
C VAL A 574 11.48 -15.67 12.78
N ASN A 575 11.56 -15.13 13.96
CA ASN A 575 11.66 -15.92 15.19
C ASN A 575 10.28 -16.02 15.85
N LEU A 576 9.36 -16.68 15.16
CA LEU A 576 8.02 -16.95 15.67
C LEU A 576 7.93 -18.37 16.23
N PRO A 577 7.08 -18.63 17.24
CA PRO A 577 6.81 -19.98 17.72
C PRO A 577 6.22 -20.87 16.62
N ASP A 578 6.48 -22.19 16.70
CA ASP A 578 5.97 -23.19 15.74
C ASP A 578 4.45 -23.37 15.79
N SER A 579 3.80 -22.87 16.82
CA SER A 579 2.36 -22.84 16.96
C SER A 579 1.89 -21.45 17.40
N ALA A 580 0.67 -21.10 17.02
CA ALA A 580 0.03 -19.84 17.40
C ALA A 580 -1.39 -20.10 17.90
N ALA A 581 -1.76 -19.45 18.99
CA ALA A 581 -3.13 -19.40 19.45
C ALA A 581 -3.89 -18.33 18.65
N VAL A 582 -4.95 -18.73 17.99
CA VAL A 582 -5.73 -17.91 17.08
C VAL A 582 -7.16 -17.77 17.58
N PHE A 583 -7.64 -16.55 17.65
CA PHE A 583 -9.05 -16.20 17.85
C PHE A 583 -9.67 -15.82 16.52
N ARG A 584 -10.79 -16.45 16.17
CA ARG A 584 -11.54 -16.17 14.94
C ARG A 584 -13.01 -15.89 15.26
N LEU A 585 -13.58 -14.97 14.47
CA LEU A 585 -14.98 -14.59 14.55
C LEU A 585 -15.50 -14.27 13.17
N TRP A 586 -16.60 -14.92 12.74
CA TRP A 586 -17.15 -14.76 11.39
C TRP A 586 -18.66 -14.93 11.33
N ILE A 587 -19.25 -14.37 10.28
CA ILE A 587 -20.63 -14.58 9.87
C ILE A 587 -20.63 -15.51 8.68
N ASP A 588 -21.41 -16.59 8.71
CA ASP A 588 -21.55 -17.52 7.59
C ASP A 588 -22.82 -17.15 6.80
N GLN A 589 -22.61 -16.78 5.54
CA GLN A 589 -23.70 -16.40 4.62
C GLN A 589 -24.29 -17.61 3.88
N GLY A 590 -23.67 -18.78 4.02
CA GLY A 590 -24.01 -19.98 3.27
C GLY A 590 -23.45 -20.01 1.84
N ARG A 591 -23.64 -21.15 1.19
CA ARG A 591 -23.15 -21.35 -0.19
C ARG A 591 -24.04 -20.68 -1.23
N GLU A 592 -25.35 -20.69 -1.03
CA GLU A 592 -26.33 -20.21 -2.01
C GLU A 592 -26.77 -18.78 -1.79
N VAL A 593 -25.96 -17.99 -1.06
CA VAL A 593 -26.31 -16.61 -0.73
C VAL A 593 -26.50 -15.76 -1.98
N ARG A 594 -27.63 -15.07 -2.02
CA ARG A 594 -27.99 -14.05 -3.02
C ARG A 594 -28.60 -12.86 -2.30
N ASP A 595 -28.11 -11.68 -2.57
CA ASP A 595 -28.55 -10.44 -1.93
C ASP A 595 -28.54 -10.51 -0.39
N GLY A 596 -27.54 -11.21 0.18
CA GLY A 596 -27.37 -11.34 1.61
C GLY A 596 -26.99 -10.01 2.26
N LYS A 597 -27.28 -9.92 3.57
CA LYS A 597 -26.91 -8.75 4.37
C LYS A 597 -26.21 -9.17 5.64
N TYR A 598 -25.31 -8.31 6.10
CA TYR A 598 -24.70 -8.44 7.42
C TYR A 598 -24.53 -7.09 8.09
N GLY A 599 -24.39 -7.13 9.39
CA GLY A 599 -23.96 -6.00 10.21
C GLY A 599 -23.29 -6.49 11.46
N TYR A 600 -22.17 -5.87 11.82
CA TYR A 600 -21.48 -6.12 13.08
C TYR A 600 -20.90 -4.82 13.63
N ALA A 601 -20.55 -4.83 14.90
CA ALA A 601 -19.89 -3.71 15.54
C ALA A 601 -18.66 -4.18 16.30
N VAL A 602 -17.64 -3.32 16.31
CA VAL A 602 -16.41 -3.48 17.08
C VAL A 602 -16.28 -2.31 18.04
N TYR A 603 -16.14 -2.61 19.33
CA TYR A 603 -15.83 -1.61 20.34
C TYR A 603 -14.35 -1.59 20.61
N CYS A 604 -13.74 -0.44 20.35
CA CYS A 604 -12.29 -0.23 20.45
C CYS A 604 -11.86 0.49 21.73
N GLY A 605 -12.83 0.97 22.53
CA GLY A 605 -12.54 1.61 23.82
C GLY A 605 -12.07 0.62 24.89
N GLU A 606 -11.81 1.13 26.06
CA GLU A 606 -11.45 0.31 27.23
C GLU A 606 -12.71 -0.16 27.97
N GLY A 607 -12.57 -1.33 28.61
CA GLY A 607 -13.63 -1.91 29.44
C GLY A 607 -14.75 -2.58 28.65
N THR A 608 -15.92 -2.68 29.26
CA THR A 608 -17.10 -3.34 28.69
C THR A 608 -17.89 -2.36 27.84
N PRO A 609 -18.28 -2.71 26.59
CA PRO A 609 -19.11 -1.86 25.74
C PRO A 609 -20.52 -1.67 26.33
N ALA A 610 -21.22 -0.65 25.87
CA ALA A 610 -22.63 -0.50 26.16
C ALA A 610 -23.41 -1.66 25.53
N TYR A 611 -24.28 -2.32 26.29
CA TYR A 611 -25.08 -3.41 25.75
C TYR A 611 -26.14 -2.88 24.77
N GLU A 612 -26.85 -1.79 25.15
CA GLU A 612 -27.65 -1.05 24.20
C GLU A 612 -26.76 -0.25 23.29
N LEU A 613 -26.89 -0.51 21.99
CA LEU A 613 -26.03 0.09 21.00
C LEU A 613 -26.20 1.61 20.96
N PRO A 614 -25.12 2.40 21.06
CA PRO A 614 -25.21 3.86 21.05
C PRO A 614 -25.39 4.42 19.63
N PHE A 615 -25.80 3.59 18.68
CA PHE A 615 -26.04 3.94 17.29
C PHE A 615 -27.26 3.21 16.73
N THR A 616 -27.78 3.73 15.63
CA THR A 616 -28.92 3.18 14.89
C THR A 616 -28.52 2.98 13.44
N VAL A 617 -28.82 1.80 12.89
CA VAL A 617 -28.73 1.53 11.45
C VAL A 617 -30.07 1.88 10.81
N TRP A 618 -30.07 2.89 9.96
CA TRP A 618 -31.30 3.41 9.31
C TRP A 618 -31.58 2.67 7.99
N ARG A 619 -30.52 2.28 7.29
CA ARG A 619 -30.64 1.57 6.02
C ARG A 619 -29.40 0.70 5.77
N ASN A 620 -29.62 -0.48 5.21
CA ASN A 620 -28.57 -1.39 4.77
C ASN A 620 -29.03 -2.13 3.52
N ASP A 621 -28.77 -1.55 2.35
CA ASP A 621 -29.04 -2.16 1.04
C ASP A 621 -28.03 -1.71 -0.01
N THR A 622 -28.21 -2.16 -1.24
CA THR A 622 -27.28 -1.87 -2.36
C THR A 622 -27.45 -0.47 -2.95
N LEU A 623 -28.42 0.31 -2.49
CA LEU A 623 -28.63 1.69 -2.91
C LEU A 623 -27.96 2.66 -1.96
N THR A 624 -28.06 2.40 -0.64
CA THR A 624 -27.44 3.21 0.39
C THR A 624 -27.29 2.45 1.72
N GLN A 625 -26.31 2.87 2.50
CA GLN A 625 -26.12 2.41 3.87
C GLN A 625 -26.00 3.64 4.78
N ALA A 626 -26.69 3.63 5.91
CA ALA A 626 -26.77 4.78 6.80
C ALA A 626 -26.78 4.37 8.26
N VAL A 627 -25.94 5.03 9.06
CA VAL A 627 -25.82 4.82 10.50
C VAL A 627 -25.75 6.19 11.18
N SER A 628 -26.39 6.36 12.32
CA SER A 628 -26.17 7.51 13.20
C SER A 628 -26.00 7.08 14.64
N THR A 629 -25.39 7.95 15.44
CA THR A 629 -25.51 7.85 16.91
C THR A 629 -26.95 8.08 17.33
N VAL A 630 -27.35 7.57 18.50
CA VAL A 630 -28.72 7.70 19.01
C VAL A 630 -29.12 9.15 19.21
N ASP A 631 -28.16 10.00 19.59
CA ASP A 631 -28.38 11.46 19.76
C ASP A 631 -28.31 12.25 18.44
N HIS A 632 -28.08 11.57 17.31
CA HIS A 632 -27.90 12.15 15.98
C HIS A 632 -26.75 13.17 15.84
N MET A 633 -25.82 13.21 16.79
CA MET A 633 -24.67 14.09 16.71
C MET A 633 -23.70 13.65 15.62
N LEU A 634 -23.67 12.35 15.30
CA LEU A 634 -22.89 11.78 14.21
C LEU A 634 -23.82 11.02 13.27
N THR A 635 -23.68 11.26 11.96
CA THR A 635 -24.41 10.53 10.92
C THR A 635 -23.46 10.19 9.78
N GLY A 636 -23.37 8.93 9.44
CA GLY A 636 -22.61 8.43 8.30
C GLY A 636 -23.53 7.88 7.23
N LEU A 637 -23.23 8.17 5.96
CA LEU A 637 -24.02 7.73 4.81
C LEU A 637 -23.09 7.30 3.67
N VAL A 638 -23.43 6.20 3.04
CA VAL A 638 -22.82 5.77 1.79
C VAL A 638 -23.93 5.67 0.74
N PHE A 639 -23.89 6.56 -0.25
CA PHE A 639 -24.79 6.53 -1.38
C PHE A 639 -24.09 5.81 -2.55
N TYR A 640 -24.57 4.62 -2.87
CA TYR A 640 -24.06 3.87 -4.05
C TYR A 640 -24.71 4.35 -5.35
N GLN A 641 -25.86 5.01 -5.25
CA GLN A 641 -26.58 5.61 -6.36
C GLN A 641 -27.02 7.04 -6.02
N ALA A 642 -27.08 7.86 -7.05
CA ALA A 642 -27.56 9.22 -6.97
C ALA A 642 -29.07 9.28 -6.61
N ASP A 643 -29.49 10.36 -5.98
CA ASP A 643 -30.88 10.72 -5.69
C ASP A 643 -31.67 9.73 -4.84
N VAL A 644 -30.97 8.81 -4.17
CA VAL A 644 -31.60 7.90 -3.19
C VAL A 644 -31.88 8.68 -1.91
N VAL A 645 -33.12 8.62 -1.44
CA VAL A 645 -33.54 9.26 -0.18
C VAL A 645 -33.42 8.26 0.97
N VAL A 646 -32.78 8.67 2.04
CA VAL A 646 -32.76 7.95 3.32
C VAL A 646 -33.28 8.84 4.42
N THR A 647 -34.13 8.31 5.31
CA THR A 647 -34.64 9.03 6.48
C THR A 647 -33.82 8.65 7.70
N VAL A 648 -33.18 9.63 8.31
CA VAL A 648 -32.43 9.52 9.57
C VAL A 648 -33.19 10.31 10.63
N GLY A 649 -33.77 9.62 11.63
CA GLY A 649 -34.75 10.24 12.54
C GLY A 649 -35.96 10.75 11.78
N ASN A 650 -36.15 12.07 11.77
CA ASN A 650 -37.23 12.76 11.04
C ASN A 650 -36.69 13.53 9.80
N THR A 651 -35.44 13.35 9.43
CA THR A 651 -34.80 14.12 8.36
C THR A 651 -34.53 13.26 7.15
N GLU A 652 -35.03 13.64 6.00
CA GLU A 652 -34.71 13.04 4.74
C GLU A 652 -33.37 13.58 4.23
N ILE A 653 -32.47 12.69 3.80
CA ILE A 653 -31.16 13.03 3.26
C ILE A 653 -30.99 12.33 1.92
N SER A 654 -30.47 13.05 0.92
CA SER A 654 -30.09 12.49 -0.37
C SER A 654 -28.91 13.25 -0.97
N ALA A 655 -28.21 12.63 -1.88
CA ALA A 655 -27.10 13.22 -2.63
C ALA A 655 -27.34 13.12 -4.12
N SER A 656 -26.98 14.15 -4.88
CA SER A 656 -27.09 14.18 -6.35
C SER A 656 -26.15 13.21 -7.05
N GLU A 657 -25.19 12.67 -6.34
CA GLU A 657 -24.13 11.82 -6.87
C GLU A 657 -23.80 10.67 -5.91
N PRO A 658 -23.29 9.52 -6.42
CA PRO A 658 -22.74 8.48 -5.56
C PRO A 658 -21.59 9.03 -4.72
N CYS A 659 -21.66 8.90 -3.40
CA CYS A 659 -20.67 9.51 -2.51
C CYS A 659 -20.68 8.88 -1.10
N VAL A 660 -19.66 9.23 -0.33
CA VAL A 660 -19.54 8.91 1.10
C VAL A 660 -19.65 10.21 1.88
N VAL A 661 -20.46 10.22 2.94
CA VAL A 661 -20.78 11.41 3.73
C VAL A 661 -20.60 11.13 5.22
N LEU A 662 -19.94 12.03 5.93
CA LEU A 662 -19.92 12.11 7.39
C LEU A 662 -20.48 13.47 7.82
N MET A 663 -21.46 13.45 8.72
CA MET A 663 -22.03 14.64 9.33
C MET A 663 -21.72 14.62 10.83
N GLU A 664 -21.09 15.68 11.32
CA GLU A 664 -20.72 15.86 12.73
C GLU A 664 -21.34 17.15 13.25
N GLN A 665 -22.24 17.05 14.22
CA GLN A 665 -22.90 18.22 14.84
C GLN A 665 -22.11 18.71 16.03
N ASP A 666 -21.92 20.01 16.13
CA ASP A 666 -21.36 20.69 17.29
C ASP A 666 -22.11 22.03 17.55
N ALA A 667 -21.65 22.79 18.55
CA ALA A 667 -22.22 24.10 18.88
C ALA A 667 -22.09 25.16 17.75
N LYS A 668 -21.20 24.93 16.77
CA LYS A 668 -20.96 25.85 15.64
C LYS A 668 -21.82 25.52 14.42
N GLY A 669 -22.45 24.36 14.38
CA GLY A 669 -23.24 23.86 13.26
C GLY A 669 -22.92 22.40 12.93
N THR A 670 -23.23 21.97 11.72
CA THR A 670 -22.93 20.62 11.23
C THR A 670 -21.76 20.68 10.29
N LYS A 671 -20.70 19.98 10.64
CA LYS A 671 -19.57 19.69 9.78
C LYS A 671 -19.97 18.58 8.82
N ILE A 672 -19.94 18.83 7.52
CA ILE A 672 -20.30 17.84 6.48
C ILE A 672 -19.04 17.54 5.68
N SER A 673 -18.56 16.32 5.79
CA SER A 673 -17.41 15.79 5.02
C SER A 673 -17.94 14.87 3.94
N VAL A 674 -17.55 15.14 2.68
CA VAL A 674 -18.03 14.40 1.51
C VAL A 674 -16.88 13.99 0.63
N THR A 675 -16.96 12.78 0.07
CA THR A 675 -16.01 12.24 -0.88
C THR A 675 -16.76 11.67 -2.09
N ASP A 676 -16.34 12.05 -3.31
CA ASP A 676 -16.75 11.36 -4.53
C ASP A 676 -16.04 9.99 -4.58
N ALA A 677 -16.78 8.94 -4.27
CA ALA A 677 -16.26 7.58 -4.23
C ALA A 677 -15.86 7.02 -5.61
N MET A 678 -16.26 7.69 -6.69
CA MET A 678 -15.91 7.33 -8.06
C MET A 678 -14.73 8.14 -8.63
N MET A 679 -14.26 9.14 -7.89
CA MET A 679 -13.14 10.02 -8.27
C MET A 679 -13.29 10.58 -9.70
N ARG A 680 -14.43 11.19 -10.00
CA ARG A 680 -14.72 11.74 -11.33
C ARG A 680 -14.03 13.09 -11.53
N THR A 681 -13.23 13.19 -12.55
CA THR A 681 -12.44 14.40 -12.85
C THR A 681 -13.27 15.54 -13.44
N ASP A 682 -14.45 15.24 -13.97
CA ASP A 682 -15.38 16.18 -14.56
C ASP A 682 -16.43 16.71 -13.55
N LEU A 683 -16.48 16.13 -12.35
CA LEU A 683 -17.42 16.55 -11.31
C LEU A 683 -16.90 17.80 -10.58
N GLN A 684 -17.49 18.96 -10.88
CA GLN A 684 -17.12 20.23 -10.27
C GLN A 684 -17.80 20.43 -8.89
N SER A 685 -19.05 20.00 -8.75
CA SER A 685 -19.80 20.11 -7.51
C SER A 685 -20.89 19.05 -7.43
N MET A 686 -21.34 18.77 -6.22
CA MET A 686 -22.53 17.96 -5.97
C MET A 686 -23.47 18.68 -4.99
N THR A 687 -24.72 18.24 -4.95
CA THR A 687 -25.72 18.76 -4.02
C THR A 687 -26.10 17.69 -2.99
N LEU A 688 -25.98 18.04 -1.72
CA LEU A 688 -26.53 17.27 -0.62
C LEU A 688 -27.84 17.94 -0.16
N ARG A 689 -28.92 17.17 -0.12
CA ARG A 689 -30.21 17.61 0.41
C ARG A 689 -30.35 17.09 1.83
N ILE A 690 -30.68 17.99 2.77
CA ILE A 690 -30.93 17.66 4.19
C ILE A 690 -32.27 18.30 4.57
N GLY A 691 -33.34 17.50 4.62
CA GLY A 691 -34.70 18.00 4.73
C GLY A 691 -35.05 18.87 3.52
N GLU A 692 -35.38 20.14 3.75
CA GLU A 692 -35.71 21.13 2.71
C GLU A 692 -34.45 21.86 2.17
N ASP A 693 -33.36 21.83 2.93
CA ASP A 693 -32.14 22.55 2.56
C ASP A 693 -31.35 21.82 1.47
N ARG A 694 -30.81 22.61 0.56
CA ARG A 694 -29.87 22.15 -0.51
C ARG A 694 -28.51 22.76 -0.31
N ILE A 695 -27.50 21.91 -0.15
CA ILE A 695 -26.13 22.33 0.10
C ILE A 695 -25.28 21.93 -1.09
N THR A 696 -24.78 22.92 -1.81
CA THR A 696 -23.80 22.68 -2.89
C THR A 696 -22.41 22.54 -2.30
N ILE A 697 -21.71 21.50 -2.70
CA ILE A 697 -20.36 21.17 -2.26
C ILE A 697 -19.46 21.15 -3.51
N ASP A 698 -18.49 22.06 -3.52
CA ASP A 698 -17.49 22.10 -4.58
C ASP A 698 -16.50 20.96 -4.35
N MET A 699 -16.27 20.14 -5.39
CA MET A 699 -15.44 18.96 -5.31
C MET A 699 -13.98 19.28 -5.62
N PRO A 700 -13.01 18.59 -4.96
CA PRO A 700 -11.60 18.80 -5.20
C PRO A 700 -11.22 18.50 -6.64
N GLN A 701 -10.34 19.31 -7.20
CA GLN A 701 -9.88 19.20 -8.59
C GLN A 701 -8.39 18.88 -8.67
N GLY A 702 -7.92 18.45 -9.84
CA GLY A 702 -6.51 18.18 -10.09
C GLY A 702 -5.95 17.08 -9.19
N LYS A 703 -4.82 17.34 -8.57
CA LYS A 703 -4.14 16.39 -7.66
C LYS A 703 -4.98 15.97 -6.45
N GLU A 704 -5.92 16.79 -6.04
CA GLU A 704 -6.79 16.57 -4.90
C GLU A 704 -8.11 15.86 -5.27
N CYS A 705 -8.34 15.56 -6.53
CA CYS A 705 -9.53 14.81 -6.97
C CYS A 705 -9.65 13.49 -6.21
N GLY A 706 -10.82 13.24 -5.62
CA GLY A 706 -11.07 12.07 -4.77
C GLY A 706 -10.81 12.29 -3.27
N ASN A 707 -10.24 13.43 -2.88
CA ASN A 707 -10.08 13.78 -1.46
C ASN A 707 -11.42 14.16 -0.83
N THR A 708 -11.49 14.08 0.50
CA THR A 708 -12.64 14.56 1.28
C THR A 708 -12.67 16.09 1.27
N VAL A 709 -13.86 16.63 1.06
CA VAL A 709 -14.16 18.05 1.30
C VAL A 709 -15.01 18.19 2.56
N THR A 710 -14.66 19.12 3.43
CA THR A 710 -15.43 19.42 4.64
C THR A 710 -16.02 20.84 4.57
N LYS A 711 -17.33 20.95 4.75
CA LYS A 711 -18.07 22.21 4.76
C LYS A 711 -18.84 22.34 6.09
N ILE A 712 -18.85 23.53 6.66
CA ILE A 712 -19.67 23.84 7.83
C ILE A 712 -21.03 24.35 7.35
N TYR A 713 -22.09 23.64 7.76
CA TYR A 713 -23.46 24.00 7.49
C TYR A 713 -24.11 24.54 8.77
N LYS A 714 -24.78 25.69 8.67
CA LYS A 714 -25.60 26.26 9.72
C LYS A 714 -27.03 26.26 9.24
N LYS A 715 -27.91 25.57 9.94
CA LYS A 715 -29.35 25.59 9.62
C LYS A 715 -29.86 27.02 9.65
N THR A 716 -30.42 27.52 8.57
CA THR A 716 -31.04 28.82 8.50
C THR A 716 -32.41 28.66 9.15
N TYR A 717 -32.60 29.18 10.38
CA TYR A 717 -33.92 29.34 10.95
C TYR A 717 -34.63 30.45 10.18
N HIS A 718 -35.57 30.12 9.33
CA HIS A 718 -36.55 31.09 8.91
C HIS A 718 -37.40 31.42 10.12
N GLU A 719 -37.23 32.61 10.70
CA GLU A 719 -38.17 33.16 11.64
C GLU A 719 -39.54 33.16 10.95
N GLN A 720 -40.43 32.30 11.38
CA GLN A 720 -41.84 32.47 11.07
C GLN A 720 -42.28 33.75 11.72
N THR A 721 -42.37 34.82 10.98
CA THR A 721 -43.18 35.98 11.38
C THR A 721 -44.60 35.49 11.54
N VAL A 722 -44.99 35.27 12.78
CA VAL A 722 -46.41 35.11 13.16
C VAL A 722 -47.06 36.49 13.01
N GLU A 723 -47.88 36.66 11.94
CA GLU A 723 -48.87 37.75 11.88
C GLU A 723 -50.03 37.49 12.84
#